data_5311ac1dc4f2681bc2eb44db47bd30df
#
_entry.id   5311ac1dc4f2681bc2eb44db47bd30df
#
_cell.length_a   1.000
_cell.length_b   1.000
_cell.length_c   1.000
_cell.angle_alpha   90.00
_cell.angle_beta   90.00
_cell.angle_gamma   90.00
#
_symmetry.space_group_name_H-M   'P 1'
#
loop_
_entity.id
_entity.type
_entity.pdbx_description
1 polymer ?
#
loop_
_entity_poly.entity_id
_entity_poly.type
_entity_poly.pdbx_seq_one_letter_code
_entity_poly.pdbx_strand_id
1 'polypeptide(L)'
;MPAEAMARGFARWSRRVGRGLVRSRGGASATPVVPTPEHPGGGSVDPGTFARGWRARPALGASLRLASTAAGTPVFAGATCERVDVELGTARTRTTVGFETGRVARLANGAVVASMGDTVAMCAATTARQPDPDASFFPLSVDYRERASAYGKIPATFTRREGPPKDREVLAMRVVDRALRPLFPKGFRNETSVQVVVLASDQSQDPAVLAVNGASAALGVSDIPFDGPAGAARVAVNDDGDVVANPSDADCEAARFVLTYAGTEDKTLMVEAVAMKPGGVDEATVAAALEAAHEAAREMLEPQRRLAAKAGKEKREARDAREEETAAAVRDAVLSLARERLDALYAEEIQSKSARGKKMAELKDAVFAELVGAMATAGDAGSVGQTVADAVAVARAGAGADAADAAVCAAMKRHLDGAYLHACSRVMRDRIFETGTRVDGRGLDEVRPLAAAATVLPVTHGSSLFERGNTQTLATATIGSLNDVQRLDAPVGPANKRLMLHYAFPSFSIDETPRRGGLSRREIGHGALAEKSLAAALPSAEAWPFAVRLNAETTESNGSSSMAAVCAGSMALMDAGVPIGEHVGAISIGLVTETDADGAVARHALLADIMGLEDVLGDMDFKIAGTRSGITGIQLDCKPAGIPLTILIEALSVAKRARAKVIDEMEAAIPRARRADLGEVPENSPRFHAMDIDVALIGKLIGTGGKTIKEIQSTTGATISVDQPTAGTAGGGGGRVGIFAPNKKALDLAVERVGAIATPLAVGAVIEAVVIDVKPFGWILRTPGLDEGMLHVTEYQWDAVRIETSDFLPLGSTVAVKVTENGPGGTKFSRKQTSEPPEGYTAPPARGGGGLPRPRTPLGRGAGQSAGRGLGGNANAGGGFVRNPDGTLKRPLERVKEKSVSEAE
;
A
#
# COMPACT_ATOMS: atom_id res chain seq x y z
N MET A 1 21.25 36.31 -29.88
CA MET A 1 20.74 35.29 -30.77
C MET A 1 21.61 34.06 -30.53
N PRO A 2 21.23 33.05 -29.75
CA PRO A 2 20.39 31.94 -30.24
C PRO A 2 19.64 31.15 -29.14
N ALA A 3 18.71 31.72 -28.45
CA ALA A 3 17.82 30.94 -27.56
C ALA A 3 16.64 30.27 -28.29
N GLU A 4 16.30 30.78 -29.48
CA GLU A 4 15.17 30.24 -30.26
C GLU A 4 15.48 28.98 -31.08
N ALA A 5 16.75 28.64 -31.30
CA ALA A 5 17.15 27.44 -32.04
C ALA A 5 17.03 26.16 -31.19
N MET A 6 17.29 26.23 -29.87
CA MET A 6 17.14 25.09 -28.95
C MET A 6 15.68 24.75 -28.68
N ALA A 7 14.79 25.74 -28.56
CA ALA A 7 13.37 25.52 -28.39
C ALA A 7 12.72 24.83 -29.60
N ARG A 8 13.25 24.99 -30.80
CA ARG A 8 12.74 24.34 -32.04
C ARG A 8 13.22 22.88 -32.19
N GLY A 9 14.31 22.50 -31.57
CA GLY A 9 14.80 21.11 -31.52
C GLY A 9 13.96 20.23 -30.65
N PHE A 10 13.59 20.70 -29.46
CA PHE A 10 12.75 19.98 -28.51
C PHE A 10 11.30 19.82 -28.99
N ALA A 11 10.75 20.80 -29.67
CA ALA A 11 9.40 20.74 -30.25
C ALA A 11 9.29 19.80 -31.47
N ARG A 12 10.38 19.39 -32.09
CA ARG A 12 10.38 18.39 -33.17
C ARG A 12 10.42 16.96 -32.67
N TRP A 13 11.03 16.72 -31.50
CA TRP A 13 11.08 15.38 -30.89
C TRP A 13 9.71 14.94 -30.36
N SER A 14 8.97 15.83 -29.70
CA SER A 14 7.64 15.53 -29.16
C SER A 14 6.57 15.27 -30.26
N ARG A 15 6.81 15.70 -31.50
CA ARG A 15 5.86 15.48 -32.63
C ARG A 15 6.12 14.21 -33.43
N ARG A 16 7.22 13.50 -33.20
CA ARG A 16 7.53 12.27 -33.93
C ARG A 16 7.00 11.01 -33.27
N VAL A 17 6.76 11.03 -31.96
CA VAL A 17 6.18 9.91 -31.19
C VAL A 17 4.65 9.85 -31.32
N GLY A 18 3.99 10.90 -31.78
CA GLY A 18 2.52 11.00 -31.87
C GLY A 18 1.88 10.64 -33.22
N ARG A 19 2.63 10.16 -34.23
CA ARG A 19 2.10 9.93 -35.59
C ARG A 19 2.38 8.56 -36.18
N GLY A 20 2.27 7.51 -35.37
CA GLY A 20 2.49 6.10 -35.80
C GLY A 20 1.24 5.23 -35.81
N LEU A 21 0.05 5.76 -35.71
CA LEU A 21 -1.18 4.98 -35.73
C LEU A 21 -2.32 5.82 -36.32
N VAL A 22 -2.49 5.76 -37.63
CA VAL A 22 -3.76 5.85 -38.39
C VAL A 22 -3.41 6.04 -39.87
N ARG A 23 -3.48 4.98 -40.63
CA ARG A 23 -3.97 4.92 -42.01
C ARG A 23 -3.71 3.55 -42.63
N SER A 24 -4.72 2.71 -42.70
CA SER A 24 -4.96 1.88 -43.89
C SER A 24 -6.45 1.81 -44.15
N ARG A 25 -6.77 2.15 -45.34
CA ARG A 25 -8.09 2.26 -45.94
C ARG A 25 -8.69 0.87 -46.28
N GLY A 26 -9.99 0.87 -46.27
CA GLY A 26 -10.93 -0.15 -46.65
C GLY A 26 -10.62 -1.07 -47.84
N GLY A 27 -11.12 -2.25 -47.67
CA GLY A 27 -11.31 -3.26 -48.71
C GLY A 27 -12.37 -4.20 -48.19
N ALA A 28 -13.53 -4.14 -48.78
CA ALA A 28 -14.64 -5.04 -48.55
C ALA A 28 -14.30 -6.44 -49.10
N SER A 29 -14.51 -7.48 -48.31
CA SER A 29 -14.63 -8.84 -48.83
C SER A 29 -15.39 -9.74 -47.86
N ALA A 30 -16.37 -10.37 -48.39
CA ALA A 30 -17.33 -11.37 -48.00
C ALA A 30 -16.97 -12.30 -46.85
N THR A 31 -17.93 -12.45 -45.95
CA THR A 31 -18.03 -13.53 -44.96
C THR A 31 -18.36 -14.89 -45.60
N PRO A 32 -17.72 -15.99 -45.21
CA PRO A 32 -18.27 -17.31 -45.40
C PRO A 32 -19.09 -17.72 -44.17
N VAL A 33 -20.31 -18.11 -44.45
CA VAL A 33 -21.26 -18.74 -43.55
C VAL A 33 -20.77 -20.16 -43.25
N VAL A 34 -20.59 -20.48 -41.95
CA VAL A 34 -20.36 -21.84 -41.46
C VAL A 34 -21.67 -22.36 -40.88
N PRO A 35 -22.15 -23.56 -41.29
CA PRO A 35 -23.42 -24.10 -40.83
C PRO A 35 -23.33 -24.61 -39.38
N THR A 36 -24.36 -24.33 -38.59
CA THR A 36 -24.59 -24.88 -37.25
C THR A 36 -24.98 -26.35 -37.33
N PRO A 37 -24.46 -27.22 -36.45
CA PRO A 37 -25.01 -28.57 -36.28
C PRO A 37 -26.23 -28.58 -35.38
N GLU A 38 -27.25 -29.27 -35.79
CA GLU A 38 -28.49 -29.54 -35.06
C GLU A 38 -28.25 -30.39 -33.80
N HIS A 39 -28.94 -30.04 -32.72
CA HIS A 39 -29.02 -30.82 -31.48
C HIS A 39 -30.13 -31.85 -31.58
N PRO A 40 -29.90 -33.07 -31.14
CA PRO A 40 -31.00 -33.97 -30.73
C PRO A 40 -31.14 -34.01 -29.19
N GLY A 41 -32.36 -33.86 -28.72
CA GLY A 41 -32.95 -34.56 -27.60
C GLY A 41 -32.67 -33.99 -26.20
N GLY A 42 -33.73 -33.44 -25.62
CA GLY A 42 -33.79 -32.96 -24.24
C GLY A 42 -33.66 -34.06 -23.20
N GLY A 43 -32.95 -33.78 -22.18
CA GLY A 43 -32.94 -34.43 -20.86
C GLY A 43 -32.85 -33.36 -19.77
N SER A 44 -33.94 -33.23 -19.04
CA SER A 44 -34.00 -32.34 -17.88
C SER A 44 -33.08 -32.85 -16.79
N VAL A 45 -32.07 -32.05 -16.43
CA VAL A 45 -31.21 -32.30 -15.27
C VAL A 45 -31.70 -31.42 -14.11
N ASP A 46 -32.16 -32.08 -13.05
CA ASP A 46 -32.62 -31.51 -11.77
C ASP A 46 -31.54 -30.66 -11.11
N PRO A 47 -31.78 -29.39 -10.72
CA PRO A 47 -30.80 -28.52 -10.07
C PRO A 47 -30.46 -28.91 -8.63
N GLY A 48 -31.07 -29.98 -8.08
CA GLY A 48 -30.96 -30.34 -6.66
C GLY A 48 -29.71 -31.13 -6.25
N THR A 49 -28.83 -31.56 -7.17
CA THR A 49 -27.80 -32.58 -6.86
C THR A 49 -26.38 -32.01 -6.71
N PHE A 50 -26.18 -30.71 -6.85
CA PHE A 50 -24.82 -30.10 -6.78
C PHE A 50 -24.44 -29.54 -5.39
N ALA A 51 -25.28 -29.67 -4.37
CA ALA A 51 -25.03 -29.05 -3.05
C ALA A 51 -24.59 -30.01 -1.94
N ARG A 52 -24.19 -31.25 -2.26
CA ARG A 52 -23.70 -32.19 -1.21
C ARG A 52 -22.46 -32.93 -1.70
N GLY A 53 -21.27 -32.44 -1.29
CA GLY A 53 -20.07 -33.26 -1.53
C GLY A 53 -18.70 -32.59 -1.33
N TRP A 54 -18.61 -31.35 -0.91
CA TRP A 54 -17.31 -30.78 -0.50
C TRP A 54 -17.13 -30.89 1.01
N ARG A 55 -16.97 -32.13 1.51
CA ARG A 55 -16.26 -32.34 2.77
C ARG A 55 -14.78 -32.15 2.47
N ALA A 56 -14.13 -31.33 3.28
CA ALA A 56 -12.68 -31.25 3.34
C ALA A 56 -12.11 -32.66 3.37
N ARG A 57 -11.39 -33.03 2.32
CA ARG A 57 -10.58 -34.26 2.38
C ARG A 57 -9.47 -33.95 3.40
N PRO A 58 -9.18 -34.86 4.34
CA PRO A 58 -7.97 -34.76 5.14
C PRO A 58 -6.80 -34.71 4.16
N ALA A 59 -5.80 -33.84 4.49
CA ALA A 59 -4.57 -33.76 3.77
C ALA A 59 -3.96 -35.16 3.62
N LEU A 60 -4.19 -35.80 2.49
CA LEU A 60 -3.33 -36.84 2.00
C LEU A 60 -2.06 -36.12 1.60
N GLY A 61 -1.08 -36.16 2.49
CA GLY A 61 0.30 -35.87 2.19
C GLY A 61 0.89 -36.86 1.19
N ALA A 62 0.35 -36.80 -0.02
CA ALA A 62 1.02 -37.21 -1.21
C ALA A 62 1.28 -35.90 -1.94
N SER A 63 2.47 -35.31 -1.73
CA SER A 63 3.04 -34.46 -2.74
C SER A 63 2.73 -35.13 -4.08
N LEU A 64 1.82 -34.60 -4.87
CA LEU A 64 1.91 -34.66 -6.30
C LEU A 64 3.21 -33.87 -6.58
N ARG A 65 4.36 -34.54 -6.28
CA ARG A 65 5.56 -34.24 -7.00
C ARG A 65 5.06 -34.17 -8.42
N LEU A 66 5.13 -33.01 -9.07
CA LEU A 66 5.26 -32.98 -10.51
C LEU A 66 6.27 -34.10 -10.73
N ALA A 67 5.75 -35.26 -11.13
CA ALA A 67 6.61 -36.43 -11.27
C ALA A 67 7.72 -35.92 -12.14
N SER A 68 8.91 -35.84 -11.56
CA SER A 68 10.13 -35.64 -12.31
C SER A 68 9.87 -36.54 -13.52
N THR A 69 9.40 -35.96 -14.63
CA THR A 69 9.34 -36.71 -15.89
C THR A 69 10.74 -37.21 -15.99
N ALA A 70 10.90 -38.53 -15.92
CA ALA A 70 12.17 -39.20 -15.84
C ALA A 70 13.13 -38.44 -16.75
N ALA A 71 14.24 -37.97 -16.21
CA ALA A 71 15.20 -37.12 -16.92
C ALA A 71 15.33 -37.67 -18.33
N GLY A 72 14.84 -36.95 -19.33
CA GLY A 72 15.01 -37.37 -20.71
C GLY A 72 13.80 -37.45 -21.63
N THR A 73 12.55 -37.16 -21.21
CA THR A 73 11.47 -37.08 -22.20
C THR A 73 11.20 -35.63 -22.57
N PRO A 74 11.73 -35.12 -23.69
CA PRO A 74 11.41 -33.77 -24.12
C PRO A 74 9.93 -33.73 -24.50
N VAL A 75 9.18 -32.74 -23.91
CA VAL A 75 7.76 -32.49 -24.25
C VAL A 75 7.63 -32.14 -25.72
N PHE A 76 8.73 -31.69 -26.36
CA PHE A 76 8.85 -31.38 -27.77
C PHE A 76 10.15 -31.91 -28.33
N ALA A 77 10.10 -32.49 -29.55
CA ALA A 77 11.27 -33.02 -30.23
C ALA A 77 12.39 -31.94 -30.33
N GLY A 78 13.59 -32.28 -29.88
CA GLY A 78 14.76 -31.38 -29.89
C GLY A 78 14.86 -30.37 -28.72
N ALA A 79 14.01 -30.44 -27.70
CA ALA A 79 14.18 -29.66 -26.50
C ALA A 79 15.06 -30.36 -25.46
N THR A 80 16.17 -29.76 -25.09
CA THR A 80 16.96 -30.17 -23.89
C THR A 80 16.40 -29.43 -22.68
N CYS A 81 15.95 -30.18 -21.68
CA CYS A 81 15.45 -29.60 -20.45
C CYS A 81 16.46 -29.90 -19.32
N GLU A 82 16.97 -28.87 -18.70
CA GLU A 82 17.90 -28.99 -17.56
C GLU A 82 17.23 -28.48 -16.29
N ARG A 83 17.43 -29.22 -15.19
CA ARG A 83 16.89 -28.85 -13.87
C ARG A 83 17.95 -29.03 -12.79
N VAL A 84 17.93 -28.13 -11.81
CA VAL A 84 18.73 -28.19 -10.60
C VAL A 84 17.81 -27.97 -9.41
N ASP A 85 17.79 -28.90 -8.49
CA ASP A 85 17.06 -28.80 -7.22
C ASP A 85 18.06 -28.69 -6.07
N VAL A 86 17.67 -27.93 -5.03
CA VAL A 86 18.38 -27.80 -3.76
C VAL A 86 17.38 -27.83 -2.62
N GLU A 87 17.74 -28.46 -1.52
CA GLU A 87 16.97 -28.43 -0.28
C GLU A 87 17.52 -27.32 0.62
N LEU A 88 16.65 -26.40 1.05
CA LEU A 88 16.99 -25.30 1.92
C LEU A 88 16.34 -25.47 3.30
N GLY A 89 16.95 -24.84 4.30
CA GLY A 89 16.42 -24.76 5.64
C GLY A 89 16.84 -25.88 6.57
N THR A 90 16.35 -25.80 7.80
CA THR A 90 16.59 -26.77 8.87
C THR A 90 15.65 -27.98 8.76
N ALA A 91 15.82 -28.99 9.61
CA ALA A 91 14.93 -30.16 9.66
C ALA A 91 13.43 -29.79 9.88
N ARG A 92 13.13 -28.58 10.41
CA ARG A 92 11.76 -28.08 10.67
C ARG A 92 11.20 -27.24 9.51
N THR A 93 12.06 -26.59 8.73
CA THR A 93 11.67 -25.63 7.66
C THR A 93 12.18 -26.05 6.29
N ARG A 94 12.39 -27.37 6.07
CA ARG A 94 12.97 -27.87 4.82
C ARG A 94 12.04 -27.58 3.63
N THR A 95 12.54 -26.81 2.67
CA THR A 95 11.84 -26.48 1.42
C THR A 95 12.73 -26.80 0.24
N THR A 96 12.19 -27.42 -0.79
CA THR A 96 12.92 -27.67 -2.05
C THR A 96 12.77 -26.48 -2.97
N VAL A 97 13.90 -25.92 -3.43
CA VAL A 97 13.95 -24.91 -4.47
C VAL A 97 14.48 -25.54 -5.76
N GLY A 98 13.78 -25.33 -6.86
CA GLY A 98 14.15 -25.88 -8.16
C GLY A 98 14.23 -24.81 -9.25
N PHE A 99 15.22 -24.93 -10.12
CA PHE A 99 15.40 -24.10 -11.31
C PHE A 99 15.43 -24.99 -12.55
N GLU A 100 14.53 -24.75 -13.50
CA GLU A 100 14.38 -25.52 -14.73
C GLU A 100 14.42 -24.62 -15.95
N THR A 101 15.20 -24.98 -16.98
CA THR A 101 15.27 -24.27 -18.26
C THR A 101 15.04 -25.19 -19.45
N GLY A 102 14.77 -24.64 -20.64
CA GLY A 102 14.64 -25.37 -21.91
C GLY A 102 13.22 -25.82 -22.26
N ARG A 103 12.29 -25.90 -21.31
CA ARG A 103 10.91 -26.38 -21.53
C ARG A 103 9.96 -25.31 -22.03
N VAL A 104 9.98 -24.12 -21.43
CA VAL A 104 9.05 -23.02 -21.73
C VAL A 104 9.79 -21.78 -22.20
N ALA A 105 9.08 -20.86 -22.87
CA ALA A 105 9.59 -19.57 -23.33
C ALA A 105 10.92 -19.62 -24.10
N ARG A 106 11.12 -20.64 -24.95
CA ARG A 106 12.38 -20.96 -25.65
C ARG A 106 12.85 -19.91 -26.66
N LEU A 107 12.00 -18.95 -27.02
CA LEU A 107 12.36 -17.82 -27.89
C LEU A 107 13.00 -16.65 -27.13
N ALA A 108 12.89 -16.63 -25.81
CA ALA A 108 13.57 -15.64 -24.98
C ALA A 108 15.10 -15.84 -24.99
N ASN A 109 15.85 -14.80 -24.70
CA ASN A 109 17.31 -14.93 -24.57
C ASN A 109 17.65 -15.91 -23.42
N GLY A 110 16.93 -15.86 -22.31
CA GLY A 110 16.95 -16.85 -21.23
C GLY A 110 15.58 -17.00 -20.59
N ALA A 111 15.24 -18.21 -20.18
CA ALA A 111 14.00 -18.48 -19.47
C ALA A 111 14.18 -19.59 -18.44
N VAL A 112 13.65 -19.40 -17.23
CA VAL A 112 13.72 -20.34 -16.12
C VAL A 112 12.33 -20.45 -15.48
N VAL A 113 11.93 -21.67 -15.17
CA VAL A 113 10.84 -21.95 -14.23
C VAL A 113 11.47 -22.21 -12.87
N ALA A 114 11.24 -21.30 -11.94
CA ALA A 114 11.68 -21.43 -10.55
C ALA A 114 10.53 -21.95 -9.71
N SER A 115 10.84 -22.85 -8.75
CA SER A 115 9.88 -23.41 -7.81
C SER A 115 10.41 -23.38 -6.39
N MET A 116 9.55 -23.13 -5.40
CA MET A 116 9.85 -23.19 -3.97
C MET A 116 8.63 -23.80 -3.27
N GLY A 117 8.75 -25.05 -2.83
CA GLY A 117 7.56 -25.81 -2.50
C GLY A 117 6.62 -25.94 -3.71
N ASP A 118 5.33 -25.67 -3.53
CA ASP A 118 4.34 -25.68 -4.61
C ASP A 118 4.14 -24.29 -5.26
N THR A 119 4.90 -23.27 -4.82
CA THR A 119 4.94 -21.95 -5.49
C THR A 119 5.86 -22.01 -6.70
N VAL A 120 5.36 -21.61 -7.86
CA VAL A 120 6.06 -21.70 -9.16
C VAL A 120 5.98 -20.38 -9.91
N ALA A 121 7.12 -19.87 -10.36
CA ALA A 121 7.24 -18.66 -11.16
C ALA A 121 7.99 -18.95 -12.47
N MET A 122 7.48 -18.45 -13.59
CA MET A 122 8.19 -18.41 -14.85
C MET A 122 8.87 -17.06 -15.01
N CYS A 123 10.18 -17.08 -15.23
CA CYS A 123 11.01 -15.89 -15.42
C CYS A 123 11.63 -15.94 -16.81
N ALA A 124 11.46 -14.89 -17.60
CA ALA A 124 12.01 -14.78 -18.96
C ALA A 124 12.73 -13.45 -19.14
N ALA A 125 13.94 -13.50 -19.70
CA ALA A 125 14.76 -12.33 -20.02
C ALA A 125 14.93 -12.19 -21.53
N THR A 126 14.72 -10.98 -22.04
CA THR A 126 14.89 -10.62 -23.44
C THR A 126 15.62 -9.31 -23.57
N THR A 127 16.47 -9.16 -24.60
CA THR A 127 17.18 -7.91 -24.88
C THR A 127 17.16 -7.57 -26.36
N ALA A 128 17.13 -6.28 -26.68
CA ALA A 128 17.25 -5.80 -28.04
C ALA A 128 18.62 -6.20 -28.64
N ARG A 129 18.66 -6.37 -29.95
CA ARG A 129 19.90 -6.76 -30.66
C ARG A 129 20.93 -5.64 -30.72
N GLN A 130 20.49 -4.39 -30.73
CA GLN A 130 21.31 -3.20 -30.83
C GLN A 130 21.03 -2.29 -29.64
N PRO A 131 22.05 -1.56 -29.15
CA PRO A 131 21.87 -0.55 -28.13
C PRO A 131 21.01 0.60 -28.64
N ASP A 132 20.27 1.25 -27.72
CA ASP A 132 19.62 2.53 -28.00
C ASP A 132 20.67 3.64 -27.95
N PRO A 133 21.00 4.28 -29.09
CA PRO A 133 22.04 5.31 -29.15
C PRO A 133 21.67 6.57 -28.37
N ASP A 134 20.38 6.80 -28.15
CA ASP A 134 19.84 7.98 -27.42
C ASP A 134 19.62 7.69 -25.92
N ALA A 135 19.83 6.47 -25.45
CA ALA A 135 19.67 6.11 -24.05
C ALA A 135 20.79 6.70 -23.18
N SER A 136 20.42 7.57 -22.26
CA SER A 136 21.33 8.15 -21.25
C SER A 136 21.56 7.20 -20.05
N PHE A 137 20.73 6.14 -19.91
CA PHE A 137 20.77 5.16 -18.82
C PHE A 137 20.45 3.77 -19.37
N PHE A 138 20.71 2.73 -18.57
CA PHE A 138 20.35 1.36 -18.92
C PHE A 138 18.84 1.15 -18.92
N PRO A 139 18.20 0.87 -20.10
CA PRO A 139 16.74 0.75 -20.20
C PRO A 139 16.27 -0.66 -19.80
N LEU A 140 16.35 -0.98 -18.51
CA LEU A 140 15.78 -2.20 -17.94
C LEU A 140 14.30 -2.01 -17.60
N SER A 141 13.46 -2.91 -18.10
CA SER A 141 12.05 -3.02 -17.78
C SER A 141 11.77 -4.35 -17.07
N VAL A 142 11.21 -4.29 -15.87
CA VAL A 142 10.74 -5.47 -15.13
C VAL A 142 9.21 -5.48 -15.11
N ASP A 143 8.60 -6.60 -15.50
CA ASP A 143 7.17 -6.87 -15.37
C ASP A 143 6.96 -8.12 -14.51
N TYR A 144 6.20 -7.97 -13.43
CA TYR A 144 5.87 -9.06 -12.50
C TYR A 144 4.35 -9.17 -12.39
N ARG A 145 3.83 -10.38 -12.53
CA ARG A 145 2.39 -10.64 -12.50
C ARG A 145 2.04 -11.86 -11.66
N GLU A 146 1.09 -11.66 -10.76
CA GLU A 146 0.44 -12.73 -10.01
C GLU A 146 -0.92 -13.02 -10.65
N ARG A 147 -1.02 -14.13 -11.40
CA ARG A 147 -2.27 -14.53 -12.05
C ARG A 147 -3.26 -15.04 -11.00
N ALA A 148 -4.53 -14.67 -11.12
CA ALA A 148 -5.59 -15.21 -10.25
C ALA A 148 -5.66 -16.76 -10.34
N SER A 149 -5.36 -17.32 -11.51
CA SER A 149 -5.27 -18.77 -11.74
C SER A 149 -4.19 -19.46 -10.87
N ALA A 150 -3.10 -18.75 -10.51
CA ALA A 150 -2.06 -19.28 -9.63
C ALA A 150 -2.59 -19.63 -8.24
N TYR A 151 -3.67 -18.99 -7.84
CA TYR A 151 -4.37 -19.17 -6.55
C TYR A 151 -5.69 -19.93 -6.70
N GLY A 152 -5.95 -20.54 -7.86
CA GLY A 152 -7.20 -21.22 -8.16
C GLY A 152 -8.42 -20.29 -8.21
N LYS A 153 -8.22 -18.99 -8.49
CA LYS A 153 -9.28 -17.96 -8.51
C LYS A 153 -9.56 -17.45 -9.92
N ILE A 154 -10.77 -16.91 -10.10
CA ILE A 154 -11.14 -16.14 -11.30
C ILE A 154 -11.07 -14.66 -10.94
N PRO A 155 -10.49 -13.77 -11.77
CA PRO A 155 -10.42 -12.35 -11.50
C PRO A 155 -11.78 -11.74 -11.15
N ALA A 156 -11.84 -10.91 -10.11
CA ALA A 156 -13.09 -10.30 -9.63
C ALA A 156 -13.59 -9.15 -10.52
N THR A 157 -12.81 -8.71 -11.53
CA THR A 157 -13.18 -7.65 -12.46
C THR A 157 -14.46 -8.01 -13.24
N PHE A 158 -15.18 -6.99 -13.74
CA PHE A 158 -16.41 -7.19 -14.49
C PHE A 158 -16.22 -8.13 -15.70
N THR A 159 -15.12 -7.95 -16.44
CA THR A 159 -14.78 -8.78 -17.62
C THR A 159 -14.15 -10.12 -17.26
N ARG A 160 -13.91 -10.42 -15.97
CA ARG A 160 -13.18 -11.61 -15.51
C ARG A 160 -11.79 -11.77 -16.13
N ARG A 161 -11.15 -10.66 -16.49
CA ARG A 161 -9.77 -10.57 -16.98
C ARG A 161 -8.87 -9.93 -15.96
N GLU A 162 -7.58 -10.22 -16.02
CA GLU A 162 -6.56 -9.52 -15.26
C GLU A 162 -6.57 -8.02 -15.61
N GLY A 163 -6.50 -7.18 -14.60
CA GLY A 163 -6.41 -5.73 -14.73
C GLY A 163 -4.98 -5.20 -14.89
N PRO A 164 -4.79 -3.88 -14.75
CA PRO A 164 -3.45 -3.31 -14.61
C PRO A 164 -2.74 -3.86 -13.38
N PRO A 165 -1.39 -3.71 -13.27
CA PRO A 165 -0.65 -4.16 -12.11
C PRO A 165 -1.21 -3.57 -10.82
N LYS A 166 -1.38 -4.42 -9.80
CA LYS A 166 -1.72 -4.00 -8.44
C LYS A 166 -0.47 -3.44 -7.74
N ASP A 167 -0.64 -2.64 -6.69
CA ASP A 167 0.47 -2.05 -5.94
C ASP A 167 1.48 -3.11 -5.48
N ARG A 168 1.00 -4.28 -4.99
CA ARG A 168 1.86 -5.41 -4.62
C ARG A 168 2.73 -5.88 -5.78
N GLU A 169 2.16 -5.99 -6.98
CA GLU A 169 2.92 -6.41 -8.18
C GLU A 169 3.95 -5.34 -8.58
N VAL A 170 3.59 -4.05 -8.47
CA VAL A 170 4.52 -2.94 -8.72
C VAL A 170 5.67 -2.94 -7.73
N LEU A 171 5.41 -3.22 -6.44
CA LEU A 171 6.45 -3.34 -5.42
C LEU A 171 7.37 -4.53 -5.71
N ALA A 172 6.84 -5.69 -6.10
CA ALA A 172 7.63 -6.84 -6.50
C ALA A 172 8.50 -6.55 -7.75
N MET A 173 7.97 -5.81 -8.76
CA MET A 173 8.78 -5.33 -9.89
C MET A 173 9.98 -4.51 -9.43
N ARG A 174 9.79 -3.64 -8.44
CA ARG A 174 10.86 -2.80 -7.87
C ARG A 174 11.90 -3.62 -7.11
N VAL A 175 11.47 -4.63 -6.35
CA VAL A 175 12.37 -5.57 -5.65
C VAL A 175 13.28 -6.28 -6.65
N VAL A 176 12.70 -6.84 -7.72
CA VAL A 176 13.46 -7.53 -8.78
C VAL A 176 14.39 -6.57 -9.52
N ASP A 177 13.90 -5.37 -9.91
CA ASP A 177 14.73 -4.36 -10.60
C ASP A 177 15.96 -3.96 -9.75
N ARG A 178 15.76 -3.64 -8.47
CA ARG A 178 16.85 -3.21 -7.56
C ARG A 178 17.86 -4.31 -7.27
N ALA A 179 17.42 -5.57 -7.24
CA ALA A 179 18.30 -6.70 -7.04
C ALA A 179 19.18 -7.00 -8.26
N LEU A 180 18.66 -6.78 -9.48
CA LEU A 180 19.33 -7.20 -10.71
C LEU A 180 20.07 -6.06 -11.43
N ARG A 181 19.52 -4.85 -11.42
CA ARG A 181 20.07 -3.69 -12.14
C ARG A 181 21.54 -3.42 -11.85
N PRO A 182 22.04 -3.46 -10.59
CA PRO A 182 23.44 -3.22 -10.28
C PRO A 182 24.43 -4.22 -10.88
N LEU A 183 23.95 -5.41 -11.30
CA LEU A 183 24.76 -6.51 -11.83
C LEU A 183 24.88 -6.48 -13.36
N PHE A 184 24.33 -5.47 -14.02
CA PHE A 184 24.60 -5.29 -15.46
C PHE A 184 25.87 -4.45 -15.65
N PRO A 185 26.71 -4.80 -16.61
CA PRO A 185 27.94 -4.06 -16.89
C PRO A 185 27.67 -2.61 -17.19
N LYS A 186 28.52 -1.72 -16.65
CA LYS A 186 28.45 -0.29 -16.94
C LYS A 186 28.62 -0.05 -18.45
N GLY A 187 27.66 0.66 -19.06
CA GLY A 187 27.68 0.95 -20.50
C GLY A 187 26.83 0.03 -21.36
N PHE A 188 26.28 -1.06 -20.83
CA PHE A 188 25.28 -1.83 -21.53
C PHE A 188 23.99 -0.99 -21.69
N ARG A 189 23.55 -0.76 -22.93
CA ARG A 189 22.43 0.15 -23.28
C ARG A 189 21.35 -0.49 -24.13
N ASN A 190 21.39 -1.82 -24.30
CA ASN A 190 20.34 -2.53 -25.02
C ASN A 190 19.07 -2.55 -24.18
N GLU A 191 17.94 -2.15 -24.74
CA GLU A 191 16.65 -2.31 -24.07
C GLU A 191 16.47 -3.75 -23.63
N THR A 192 16.28 -3.95 -22.32
CA THR A 192 16.20 -5.27 -21.71
C THR A 192 14.91 -5.40 -20.92
N SER A 193 14.20 -6.49 -21.09
CA SER A 193 12.96 -6.80 -20.38
C SER A 193 13.10 -8.11 -19.61
N VAL A 194 12.76 -8.06 -18.32
CA VAL A 194 12.64 -9.23 -17.45
C VAL A 194 11.17 -9.38 -17.07
N GLN A 195 10.59 -10.49 -17.45
CA GLN A 195 9.18 -10.80 -17.21
C GLN A 195 9.06 -11.98 -16.24
N VAL A 196 8.29 -11.79 -15.19
CA VAL A 196 8.00 -12.82 -14.19
C VAL A 196 6.51 -13.04 -14.12
N VAL A 197 6.08 -14.28 -14.21
CA VAL A 197 4.67 -14.67 -14.07
C VAL A 197 4.58 -15.78 -13.02
N VAL A 198 3.86 -15.51 -11.93
CA VAL A 198 3.52 -16.53 -10.93
C VAL A 198 2.47 -17.46 -11.53
N LEU A 199 2.81 -18.74 -11.64
CA LEU A 199 1.99 -19.76 -12.29
C LEU A 199 1.20 -20.59 -11.27
N ALA A 200 1.75 -20.80 -10.08
CA ALA A 200 1.13 -21.49 -8.95
C ALA A 200 1.62 -20.89 -7.64
N SER A 201 0.79 -20.88 -6.60
CA SER A 201 1.17 -20.48 -5.26
C SER A 201 0.40 -21.29 -4.23
N ASP A 202 1.14 -21.89 -3.31
CA ASP A 202 0.62 -22.59 -2.13
C ASP A 202 0.29 -21.63 -0.97
N GLN A 203 0.56 -20.33 -1.16
CA GLN A 203 0.36 -19.28 -0.16
C GLN A 203 1.22 -19.46 1.11
N SER A 204 2.30 -20.25 1.03
CA SER A 204 3.21 -20.47 2.13
C SER A 204 4.50 -19.65 2.00
N GLN A 205 4.88 -19.26 0.78
CA GLN A 205 6.12 -18.55 0.46
C GLN A 205 5.86 -17.31 -0.37
N ASP A 206 6.67 -16.25 -0.17
CA ASP A 206 6.56 -15.03 -0.98
C ASP A 206 7.05 -15.24 -2.42
N PRO A 207 6.17 -15.16 -3.42
CA PRO A 207 6.59 -15.29 -4.80
C PRO A 207 7.58 -14.22 -5.28
N ALA A 208 7.68 -13.05 -4.61
CA ALA A 208 8.61 -11.99 -4.99
C ALA A 208 10.08 -12.38 -4.73
N VAL A 209 10.37 -13.12 -3.65
CA VAL A 209 11.70 -13.68 -3.38
C VAL A 209 12.08 -14.70 -4.45
N LEU A 210 11.15 -15.59 -4.79
CA LEU A 210 11.35 -16.57 -5.86
C LEU A 210 11.56 -15.90 -7.22
N ALA A 211 10.88 -14.78 -7.47
CA ALA A 211 11.02 -13.98 -8.69
C ALA A 211 12.44 -13.42 -8.88
N VAL A 212 13.08 -12.93 -7.81
CA VAL A 212 14.47 -12.45 -7.88
C VAL A 212 15.41 -13.59 -8.27
N ASN A 213 15.31 -14.73 -7.57
CA ASN A 213 16.15 -15.90 -7.82
C ASN A 213 15.94 -16.49 -9.23
N GLY A 214 14.68 -16.59 -9.66
CA GLY A 214 14.32 -17.09 -10.98
C GLY A 214 14.73 -16.16 -12.12
N ALA A 215 14.59 -14.84 -11.92
CA ALA A 215 15.01 -13.84 -12.90
C ALA A 215 16.55 -13.77 -13.03
N SER A 216 17.26 -13.86 -11.90
CA SER A 216 18.71 -13.97 -11.88
C SER A 216 19.19 -15.24 -12.60
N ALA A 217 18.58 -16.40 -12.36
CA ALA A 217 18.87 -17.63 -13.07
C ALA A 217 18.57 -17.53 -14.58
N ALA A 218 17.47 -16.85 -14.97
CA ALA A 218 17.12 -16.64 -16.39
C ALA A 218 18.15 -15.76 -17.11
N LEU A 219 18.64 -14.72 -16.43
CA LEU A 219 19.77 -13.91 -16.93
C LEU A 219 21.06 -14.74 -16.98
N GLY A 220 21.33 -15.58 -15.98
CA GLY A 220 22.47 -16.47 -15.93
C GLY A 220 22.58 -17.42 -17.12
N VAL A 221 21.45 -18.05 -17.53
CA VAL A 221 21.40 -18.94 -18.70
C VAL A 221 21.29 -18.23 -20.04
N SER A 222 21.04 -16.91 -20.07
CA SER A 222 20.91 -16.12 -21.30
C SER A 222 22.28 -15.73 -21.88
N ASP A 223 22.26 -15.18 -23.09
CA ASP A 223 23.42 -14.51 -23.73
C ASP A 223 23.54 -13.02 -23.36
N ILE A 224 22.69 -12.51 -22.43
CA ILE A 224 22.71 -11.13 -21.95
C ILE A 224 23.90 -10.95 -21.00
N PRO A 225 24.71 -9.88 -21.13
CA PRO A 225 25.76 -9.57 -20.19
C PRO A 225 25.20 -9.34 -18.78
N PHE A 226 25.70 -10.11 -17.82
CA PHE A 226 25.18 -10.09 -16.45
C PHE A 226 26.22 -10.64 -15.48
N ASP A 227 26.62 -9.83 -14.47
CA ASP A 227 27.67 -10.13 -13.50
C ASP A 227 27.12 -10.83 -12.24
N GLY A 228 25.97 -11.51 -12.37
CA GLY A 228 25.38 -12.31 -11.31
C GLY A 228 26.05 -13.68 -11.12
N PRO A 229 25.44 -14.55 -10.30
CA PRO A 229 24.04 -14.52 -9.86
C PRO A 229 23.77 -13.62 -8.65
N ALA A 230 22.49 -13.20 -8.53
CA ALA A 230 21.92 -12.66 -7.31
C ALA A 230 21.12 -13.73 -6.57
N GLY A 231 21.33 -13.84 -5.26
CA GLY A 231 20.49 -14.64 -4.38
C GLY A 231 19.55 -13.75 -3.56
N ALA A 232 18.33 -14.21 -3.30
CA ALA A 232 17.39 -13.52 -2.45
C ALA A 232 16.77 -14.44 -1.43
N ALA A 233 16.53 -13.90 -0.23
CA ALA A 233 15.88 -14.59 0.88
C ALA A 233 14.98 -13.63 1.65
N ARG A 234 14.02 -14.18 2.40
CA ARG A 234 13.23 -13.46 3.40
C ARG A 234 13.61 -14.01 4.77
N VAL A 235 13.64 -13.14 5.77
CA VAL A 235 13.78 -13.54 7.17
C VAL A 235 12.70 -12.88 8.02
N ALA A 236 12.30 -13.54 9.09
CA ALA A 236 11.40 -13.02 10.09
C ALA A 236 12.07 -13.07 11.47
N VAL A 237 11.85 -12.05 12.29
CA VAL A 237 12.27 -11.98 13.69
C VAL A 237 11.03 -12.17 14.56
N ASN A 238 11.01 -13.19 15.41
CA ASN A 238 9.89 -13.45 16.32
C ASN A 238 9.91 -12.54 17.56
N ASP A 239 8.97 -12.72 18.48
CA ASP A 239 8.91 -11.95 19.73
C ASP A 239 10.07 -12.21 20.68
N ASP A 240 10.69 -13.37 20.62
CA ASP A 240 11.84 -13.76 21.44
C ASP A 240 13.17 -13.23 20.87
N GLY A 241 13.15 -12.64 19.67
CA GLY A 241 14.33 -12.13 18.96
C GLY A 241 15.02 -13.17 18.07
N ASP A 242 14.48 -14.38 17.95
CA ASP A 242 15.04 -15.41 17.07
C ASP A 242 14.78 -15.06 15.60
N VAL A 243 15.77 -15.32 14.76
CA VAL A 243 15.71 -15.08 13.32
C VAL A 243 15.38 -16.39 12.58
N VAL A 244 14.28 -16.37 11.83
CA VAL A 244 13.82 -17.49 11.00
C VAL A 244 14.08 -17.17 9.53
N ALA A 245 14.92 -17.98 8.87
CA ALA A 245 15.17 -17.85 7.44
C ALA A 245 14.08 -18.57 6.62
N ASN A 246 13.69 -17.96 5.48
CA ASN A 246 12.64 -18.44 4.58
C ASN A 246 11.33 -18.75 5.34
N PRO A 247 10.79 -17.79 6.13
CA PRO A 247 9.59 -17.97 6.93
C PRO A 247 8.36 -18.18 6.04
N SER A 248 7.37 -18.90 6.55
CA SER A 248 6.04 -18.92 5.93
C SER A 248 5.33 -17.58 6.08
N ASP A 249 4.28 -17.35 5.28
CA ASP A 249 3.44 -16.14 5.43
C ASP A 249 2.82 -16.06 6.84
N ALA A 250 2.48 -17.19 7.46
CA ALA A 250 1.97 -17.23 8.84
C ALA A 250 3.06 -16.82 9.86
N ASP A 251 4.31 -17.24 9.67
CA ASP A 251 5.43 -16.80 10.51
C ASP A 251 5.68 -15.31 10.37
N CYS A 252 5.55 -14.77 9.14
CA CYS A 252 5.67 -13.35 8.87
C CYS A 252 4.56 -12.52 9.54
N GLU A 253 3.31 -13.00 9.53
CA GLU A 253 2.19 -12.33 10.20
C GLU A 253 2.36 -12.30 11.73
N ALA A 254 2.94 -13.34 12.31
CA ALA A 254 3.24 -13.43 13.75
C ALA A 254 4.50 -12.67 14.18
N ALA A 255 5.40 -12.36 13.26
CA ALA A 255 6.70 -11.76 13.52
C ALA A 255 6.63 -10.35 14.12
N ARG A 256 7.72 -9.90 14.75
CA ARG A 256 7.95 -8.49 15.09
C ARG A 256 8.50 -7.71 13.91
N PHE A 257 9.33 -8.35 13.08
CA PHE A 257 10.01 -7.71 11.97
C PHE A 257 10.21 -8.70 10.83
N VAL A 258 10.03 -8.23 9.61
CA VAL A 258 10.22 -9.02 8.39
C VAL A 258 11.17 -8.27 7.48
N LEU A 259 12.17 -8.99 6.95
CA LEU A 259 13.19 -8.43 6.08
C LEU A 259 13.32 -9.27 4.81
N THR A 260 13.29 -8.63 3.65
CA THR A 260 13.59 -9.20 2.33
C THR A 260 14.95 -8.69 1.89
N TYR A 261 15.82 -9.60 1.49
CA TYR A 261 17.20 -9.34 1.15
C TYR A 261 17.54 -9.88 -0.23
N ALA A 262 18.43 -9.20 -0.94
CA ALA A 262 19.11 -9.77 -2.10
C ALA A 262 20.59 -9.37 -2.08
N GLY A 263 21.45 -10.29 -2.45
CA GLY A 263 22.90 -10.10 -2.46
C GLY A 263 23.65 -11.05 -3.41
N THR A 264 24.95 -10.84 -3.51
CA THR A 264 25.93 -11.71 -4.13
C THR A 264 26.63 -12.55 -3.06
N GLU A 265 27.78 -13.14 -3.38
CA GLU A 265 28.58 -13.94 -2.44
C GLU A 265 29.03 -13.14 -1.22
N ASP A 266 29.42 -11.89 -1.41
CA ASP A 266 30.09 -11.04 -0.44
C ASP A 266 29.45 -9.64 -0.27
N LYS A 267 28.42 -9.30 -1.07
CA LYS A 267 27.84 -7.95 -1.13
C LYS A 267 26.32 -7.96 -1.10
N THR A 268 25.76 -6.91 -0.53
CA THR A 268 24.32 -6.63 -0.48
C THR A 268 23.90 -5.80 -1.68
N LEU A 269 22.84 -6.21 -2.36
CA LEU A 269 22.25 -5.51 -3.51
C LEU A 269 21.00 -4.72 -3.12
N MET A 270 20.13 -5.30 -2.28
CA MET A 270 18.84 -4.74 -1.94
C MET A 270 18.38 -5.22 -0.57
N VAL A 271 17.79 -4.33 0.21
CA VAL A 271 17.11 -4.64 1.47
C VAL A 271 15.76 -3.92 1.48
N GLU A 272 14.71 -4.62 1.87
CA GLU A 272 13.44 -4.06 2.34
C GLU A 272 13.07 -4.69 3.66
N ALA A 273 12.69 -3.86 4.65
CA ALA A 273 12.26 -4.40 5.93
C ALA A 273 11.13 -3.58 6.54
N VAL A 274 10.32 -4.24 7.35
CA VAL A 274 9.16 -3.62 8.04
C VAL A 274 8.96 -4.25 9.40
N ALA A 275 8.68 -3.41 10.40
CA ALA A 275 8.17 -3.88 11.68
C ALA A 275 6.67 -4.20 11.56
N MET A 276 6.29 -5.35 12.09
CA MET A 276 4.90 -5.85 12.09
C MET A 276 4.16 -5.47 13.37
N LYS A 277 4.89 -5.08 14.42
CA LYS A 277 4.35 -4.75 15.75
C LYS A 277 4.86 -3.38 16.22
N PRO A 278 4.12 -2.69 17.11
CA PRO A 278 4.53 -1.42 17.69
C PRO A 278 5.90 -1.47 18.37
N GLY A 279 6.62 -0.34 18.33
CA GLY A 279 7.93 -0.18 18.95
C GLY A 279 9.10 -0.56 18.06
N GLY A 280 8.87 -1.25 16.93
CA GLY A 280 9.95 -1.64 16.02
C GLY A 280 10.93 -2.65 16.63
N VAL A 281 12.14 -2.69 16.08
CA VAL A 281 13.26 -3.52 16.56
C VAL A 281 14.53 -2.67 16.64
N ASP A 282 15.42 -3.01 17.59
CA ASP A 282 16.69 -2.31 17.76
C ASP A 282 17.69 -2.64 16.64
N GLU A 283 18.72 -1.80 16.52
CA GLU A 283 19.72 -1.89 15.46
C GLU A 283 20.54 -3.19 15.50
N ALA A 284 20.76 -3.79 16.69
CA ALA A 284 21.49 -5.05 16.83
C ALA A 284 20.66 -6.22 16.29
N THR A 285 19.37 -6.24 16.58
CA THR A 285 18.41 -7.21 16.01
C THR A 285 18.34 -7.10 14.49
N VAL A 286 18.34 -5.87 13.95
CA VAL A 286 18.36 -5.65 12.49
C VAL A 286 19.67 -6.16 11.89
N ALA A 287 20.83 -5.93 12.54
CA ALA A 287 22.12 -6.44 12.08
C ALA A 287 22.14 -7.97 12.02
N ALA A 288 21.68 -8.65 13.08
CA ALA A 288 21.57 -10.12 13.09
C ALA A 288 20.61 -10.64 12.00
N ALA A 289 19.49 -9.94 11.74
CA ALA A 289 18.57 -10.30 10.66
C ALA A 289 19.20 -10.11 9.28
N LEU A 290 20.02 -9.09 9.08
CA LEU A 290 20.78 -8.86 7.84
C LEU A 290 21.82 -9.95 7.60
N GLU A 291 22.57 -10.34 8.62
CA GLU A 291 23.56 -11.43 8.54
C GLU A 291 22.88 -12.76 8.18
N ALA A 292 21.83 -13.13 8.88
CA ALA A 292 21.07 -14.36 8.59
C ALA A 292 20.44 -14.34 7.18
N ALA A 293 19.95 -13.18 6.73
CA ALA A 293 19.39 -13.04 5.39
C ALA A 293 20.46 -13.15 4.30
N HIS A 294 21.66 -12.63 4.54
CA HIS A 294 22.80 -12.76 3.65
C HIS A 294 23.19 -14.23 3.47
N GLU A 295 23.35 -14.98 4.56
CA GLU A 295 23.66 -16.41 4.49
C GLU A 295 22.56 -17.20 3.76
N ALA A 296 21.29 -16.95 4.06
CA ALA A 296 20.18 -17.61 3.36
C ALA A 296 20.13 -17.27 1.86
N ALA A 297 20.49 -16.05 1.48
CA ALA A 297 20.58 -15.64 0.08
C ALA A 297 21.76 -16.29 -0.66
N ARG A 298 22.88 -16.50 0.01
CA ARG A 298 24.06 -17.21 -0.56
C ARG A 298 23.73 -18.64 -0.96
N GLU A 299 22.88 -19.34 -0.21
CA GLU A 299 22.44 -20.70 -0.54
C GLU A 299 21.75 -20.76 -1.91
N MET A 300 21.19 -19.65 -2.40
CA MET A 300 20.52 -19.55 -3.71
C MET A 300 21.48 -19.35 -4.88
N LEU A 301 22.75 -19.06 -4.65
CA LEU A 301 23.72 -18.75 -5.72
C LEU A 301 24.22 -20.00 -6.44
N GLU A 302 24.58 -21.02 -5.69
CA GLU A 302 25.18 -22.24 -6.25
C GLU A 302 24.23 -23.01 -7.20
N PRO A 303 22.94 -23.21 -6.89
CA PRO A 303 22.01 -23.83 -7.81
C PRO A 303 21.89 -23.09 -9.14
N GLN A 304 21.94 -21.75 -9.11
CA GLN A 304 21.89 -20.89 -10.33
C GLN A 304 23.18 -21.05 -11.15
N ARG A 305 24.37 -21.06 -10.51
CA ARG A 305 25.66 -21.33 -11.16
C ARG A 305 25.67 -22.69 -11.83
N ARG A 306 25.19 -23.73 -11.14
CA ARG A 306 25.09 -25.09 -11.69
C ARG A 306 24.17 -25.16 -12.89
N LEU A 307 23.04 -24.46 -12.88
CA LEU A 307 22.13 -24.39 -14.03
C LEU A 307 22.78 -23.66 -15.21
N ALA A 308 23.44 -22.52 -14.95
CA ALA A 308 24.15 -21.76 -15.97
C ALA A 308 25.31 -22.56 -16.57
N ALA A 309 26.05 -23.34 -15.79
CA ALA A 309 27.10 -24.23 -16.28
C ALA A 309 26.57 -25.34 -17.22
N LYS A 310 25.34 -25.83 -16.99
CA LYS A 310 24.73 -26.89 -17.80
C LYS A 310 24.09 -26.37 -19.09
N ALA A 311 23.44 -25.22 -19.04
CA ALA A 311 22.56 -24.73 -20.10
C ALA A 311 22.77 -23.25 -20.48
N GLY A 312 23.80 -22.62 -19.93
CA GLY A 312 24.12 -21.23 -20.18
C GLY A 312 24.61 -21.00 -21.62
N LYS A 313 24.28 -19.84 -22.15
CA LYS A 313 24.79 -19.36 -23.43
C LYS A 313 26.01 -18.47 -23.20
N GLU A 314 26.88 -18.39 -24.22
CA GLU A 314 27.97 -17.43 -24.24
C GLU A 314 27.43 -16.00 -24.16
N LYS A 315 28.04 -15.19 -23.29
CA LYS A 315 27.61 -13.80 -23.07
C LYS A 315 28.05 -12.90 -24.22
N ARG A 316 27.15 -12.02 -24.64
CA ARG A 316 27.50 -10.96 -25.60
C ARG A 316 28.44 -9.95 -24.95
N GLU A 317 29.22 -9.27 -25.78
CA GLU A 317 29.98 -8.11 -25.33
C GLU A 317 29.01 -7.00 -24.88
N ALA A 318 29.36 -6.35 -23.76
CA ALA A 318 28.52 -5.29 -23.17
C ALA A 318 28.59 -4.00 -23.99
N ARG A 319 29.72 -3.74 -24.62
CA ARG A 319 29.99 -2.54 -25.42
C ARG A 319 31.07 -2.82 -26.44
N ASP A 320 31.03 -2.10 -27.55
CA ASP A 320 32.12 -2.05 -28.51
C ASP A 320 33.39 -1.46 -27.85
N ALA A 321 34.52 -2.14 -27.96
CA ALA A 321 35.78 -1.75 -27.34
C ALA A 321 36.23 -0.32 -27.77
N ARG A 322 35.99 0.06 -29.03
CA ARG A 322 36.31 1.41 -29.53
C ARG A 322 35.39 2.47 -28.91
N GLU A 323 34.14 2.16 -28.73
CA GLU A 323 33.19 3.06 -28.06
C GLU A 323 33.58 3.27 -26.59
N GLU A 324 34.05 2.21 -25.89
CA GLU A 324 34.55 2.33 -24.52
C GLU A 324 35.83 3.14 -24.44
N GLU A 325 36.76 2.96 -25.37
CA GLU A 325 37.99 3.75 -25.46
C GLU A 325 37.68 5.23 -25.66
N THR A 326 36.74 5.55 -26.56
CA THR A 326 36.28 6.94 -26.77
C THR A 326 35.61 7.50 -25.51
N ALA A 327 34.79 6.74 -24.84
CA ALA A 327 34.14 7.17 -23.62
C ALA A 327 35.12 7.40 -22.47
N ALA A 328 36.18 6.58 -22.36
CA ALA A 328 37.24 6.73 -21.37
C ALA A 328 38.03 8.01 -21.61
N ALA A 329 38.51 8.22 -22.85
CA ALA A 329 39.24 9.41 -23.21
C ALA A 329 38.44 10.70 -23.00
N VAL A 330 37.15 10.71 -23.34
CA VAL A 330 36.26 11.85 -23.07
C VAL A 330 36.06 12.08 -21.56
N ARG A 331 35.98 11.00 -20.74
CA ARG A 331 35.88 11.12 -19.27
C ARG A 331 37.12 11.82 -18.69
N ASP A 332 38.32 11.43 -19.14
CA ASP A 332 39.57 11.98 -18.62
C ASP A 332 39.72 13.45 -19.02
N ALA A 333 39.39 13.78 -20.28
CA ALA A 333 39.43 15.15 -20.77
C ALA A 333 38.43 16.06 -20.02
N VAL A 334 37.19 15.62 -19.82
CA VAL A 334 36.16 16.37 -19.08
C VAL A 334 36.56 16.55 -17.62
N LEU A 335 37.14 15.52 -16.98
CA LEU A 335 37.61 15.61 -15.61
C LEU A 335 38.74 16.61 -15.48
N SER A 336 39.70 16.60 -16.38
CA SER A 336 40.82 17.55 -16.44
C SER A 336 40.34 19.00 -16.57
N LEU A 337 39.36 19.29 -17.42
CA LEU A 337 38.80 20.62 -17.64
C LEU A 337 37.87 21.11 -16.51
N ALA A 338 37.20 20.19 -15.85
CA ALA A 338 36.13 20.51 -14.89
C ALA A 338 36.59 20.50 -13.43
N ARG A 339 37.66 19.77 -13.05
CA ARG A 339 38.08 19.47 -11.68
C ARG A 339 38.12 20.70 -10.78
N GLU A 340 38.96 21.66 -11.10
CA GLU A 340 39.18 22.86 -10.27
C GLU A 340 37.92 23.72 -10.17
N ARG A 341 37.14 23.80 -11.26
CA ARG A 341 35.90 24.58 -11.32
C ARG A 341 34.77 23.92 -10.52
N LEU A 342 34.70 22.59 -10.56
CA LEU A 342 33.74 21.84 -9.75
C LEU A 342 34.08 21.93 -8.26
N ASP A 343 35.36 21.82 -7.89
CA ASP A 343 35.78 21.95 -6.50
C ASP A 343 35.49 23.35 -5.94
N ALA A 344 35.78 24.39 -6.72
CA ALA A 344 35.42 25.77 -6.37
C ALA A 344 33.86 25.91 -6.20
N LEU A 345 33.08 25.33 -7.12
CA LEU A 345 31.62 25.36 -7.05
C LEU A 345 31.09 24.63 -5.82
N TYR A 346 31.71 23.51 -5.43
CA TYR A 346 31.31 22.76 -4.23
C TYR A 346 31.76 23.41 -2.92
N ALA A 347 32.73 24.32 -2.99
CA ALA A 347 33.13 25.15 -1.86
C ALA A 347 32.20 26.36 -1.61
N GLU A 348 31.37 26.72 -2.61
CA GLU A 348 30.41 27.81 -2.45
C GLU A 348 29.18 27.39 -1.58
N GLU A 349 28.80 28.26 -0.64
CA GLU A 349 27.57 28.12 0.13
C GLU A 349 26.33 28.43 -0.73
N ILE A 350 25.96 27.51 -1.62
CA ILE A 350 24.75 27.65 -2.44
C ILE A 350 23.62 26.84 -1.81
N GLN A 351 22.70 27.52 -1.16
CA GLN A 351 21.53 26.89 -0.49
C GLN A 351 20.45 26.47 -1.47
N SER A 352 20.25 27.20 -2.58
CA SER A 352 19.20 26.91 -3.54
C SER A 352 19.58 25.81 -4.54
N LYS A 353 18.75 24.75 -4.63
CA LYS A 353 18.88 23.68 -5.64
C LYS A 353 18.89 24.23 -7.07
N SER A 354 17.99 25.16 -7.40
CA SER A 354 17.89 25.78 -8.74
C SER A 354 19.13 26.60 -9.08
N ALA A 355 19.64 27.42 -8.15
CA ALA A 355 20.85 28.21 -8.37
C ALA A 355 22.09 27.32 -8.59
N ARG A 356 22.25 26.25 -7.81
CA ARG A 356 23.32 25.26 -7.97
C ARG A 356 23.21 24.55 -9.32
N GLY A 357 22.00 24.06 -9.66
CA GLY A 357 21.75 23.42 -10.94
C GLY A 357 22.07 24.29 -12.14
N LYS A 358 21.74 25.58 -12.07
CA LYS A 358 22.10 26.56 -13.13
C LYS A 358 23.61 26.71 -13.29
N LYS A 359 24.36 26.89 -12.19
CA LYS A 359 25.84 27.00 -12.25
C LYS A 359 26.50 25.72 -12.76
N MET A 360 25.97 24.54 -12.37
CA MET A 360 26.47 23.26 -12.88
C MET A 360 26.20 23.10 -14.39
N ALA A 361 25.05 23.56 -14.89
CA ALA A 361 24.72 23.53 -16.30
C ALA A 361 25.59 24.49 -17.10
N GLU A 362 25.80 25.72 -16.61
CA GLU A 362 26.70 26.71 -17.22
C GLU A 362 28.16 26.18 -17.30
N LEU A 363 28.63 25.53 -16.23
CA LEU A 363 29.95 24.91 -16.21
C LEU A 363 30.05 23.75 -17.22
N LYS A 364 29.04 22.89 -17.30
CA LYS A 364 29.00 21.83 -18.31
C LYS A 364 29.07 22.36 -19.73
N ASP A 365 28.30 23.41 -20.04
CA ASP A 365 28.31 24.04 -21.36
C ASP A 365 29.68 24.68 -21.69
N ALA A 366 30.34 25.30 -20.73
CA ALA A 366 31.68 25.86 -20.88
C ALA A 366 32.73 24.76 -21.14
N VAL A 367 32.72 23.68 -20.34
CA VAL A 367 33.65 22.54 -20.53
C VAL A 367 33.41 21.89 -21.91
N PHE A 368 32.17 21.78 -22.35
CA PHE A 368 31.87 21.26 -23.68
C PHE A 368 32.39 22.20 -24.80
N ALA A 369 32.19 23.49 -24.65
CA ALA A 369 32.68 24.47 -25.64
C ALA A 369 34.20 24.41 -25.77
N GLU A 370 34.94 24.28 -24.64
CA GLU A 370 36.40 24.12 -24.63
C GLU A 370 36.83 22.79 -25.30
N LEU A 371 36.15 21.68 -24.99
CA LEU A 371 36.43 20.38 -25.60
C LEU A 371 36.25 20.41 -27.13
N VAL A 372 35.19 21.07 -27.63
CA VAL A 372 34.91 21.22 -29.05
C VAL A 372 35.89 22.24 -29.70
N GLY A 373 36.23 23.32 -28.98
CA GLY A 373 37.21 24.31 -29.44
C GLY A 373 38.60 23.72 -29.68
N ALA A 374 38.99 22.75 -28.85
CA ALA A 374 40.23 22.00 -28.97
C ALA A 374 40.36 21.20 -30.28
N MET A 375 39.23 20.78 -30.88
CA MET A 375 39.24 20.12 -32.19
C MET A 375 39.72 21.03 -33.31
N ALA A 376 39.41 22.31 -33.23
CA ALA A 376 39.84 23.28 -34.25
C ALA A 376 41.33 23.66 -34.16
N THR A 377 41.95 23.42 -32.98
CA THR A 377 43.34 23.76 -32.69
C THR A 377 44.24 22.53 -32.53
N ALA A 378 43.77 21.34 -32.95
CA ALA A 378 44.45 20.05 -32.76
C ALA A 378 45.85 19.92 -33.39
N GLY A 379 46.43 20.99 -33.99
CA GLY A 379 47.80 21.10 -34.42
C GLY A 379 48.73 21.83 -33.45
N ASP A 380 48.21 22.45 -32.36
CA ASP A 380 49.01 23.22 -31.43
C ASP A 380 48.82 22.69 -29.99
N ALA A 381 49.55 21.60 -29.67
CA ALA A 381 49.48 20.91 -28.39
C ALA A 381 49.90 21.79 -27.18
N GLY A 382 50.37 23.01 -27.41
CA GLY A 382 50.79 23.92 -26.36
C GLY A 382 49.67 24.73 -25.70
N SER A 383 48.50 24.85 -26.35
CA SER A 383 47.34 25.64 -25.86
C SER A 383 46.22 24.80 -25.28
N VAL A 384 46.20 23.46 -25.56
CA VAL A 384 45.18 22.51 -25.12
C VAL A 384 45.88 21.39 -24.37
N GLY A 385 45.42 21.06 -23.14
CA GLY A 385 46.05 20.00 -22.36
C GLY A 385 46.09 18.66 -23.14
N GLN A 386 47.18 17.90 -22.97
CA GLN A 386 47.43 16.64 -23.68
C GLN A 386 46.26 15.69 -23.63
N THR A 387 45.58 15.55 -22.46
CA THR A 387 44.42 14.71 -22.27
C THR A 387 43.25 15.05 -23.20
N VAL A 388 43.05 16.34 -23.47
CA VAL A 388 41.97 16.79 -24.38
C VAL A 388 42.34 16.47 -25.84
N ALA A 389 43.59 16.65 -26.21
CA ALA A 389 44.10 16.31 -27.54
C ALA A 389 43.99 14.80 -27.80
N ASP A 390 44.34 13.97 -26.82
CA ASP A 390 44.20 12.51 -26.87
C ASP A 390 42.73 12.09 -27.04
N ALA A 391 41.78 12.69 -26.30
CA ALA A 391 40.36 12.43 -26.43
C ALA A 391 39.84 12.74 -27.85
N VAL A 392 40.27 13.84 -28.46
CA VAL A 392 39.94 14.19 -29.85
C VAL A 392 40.54 13.17 -30.84
N ALA A 393 41.79 12.75 -30.62
CA ALA A 393 42.46 11.76 -31.47
C ALA A 393 41.74 10.38 -31.39
N VAL A 394 41.41 9.91 -30.20
CA VAL A 394 40.70 8.66 -30.00
C VAL A 394 39.28 8.71 -30.59
N ALA A 395 38.55 9.80 -30.38
CA ALA A 395 37.23 9.97 -30.98
C ALA A 395 37.27 10.02 -32.50
N ARG A 396 38.31 10.63 -33.09
CA ARG A 396 38.54 10.63 -34.55
C ARG A 396 38.87 9.26 -35.08
N ALA A 397 39.73 8.51 -34.42
CA ALA A 397 40.02 7.11 -34.77
C ALA A 397 38.78 6.22 -34.72
N GLY A 398 37.93 6.39 -33.68
CA GLY A 398 36.68 5.66 -33.54
C GLY A 398 35.62 6.01 -34.59
N ALA A 399 35.56 7.28 -35.01
CA ALA A 399 34.64 7.72 -36.08
C ALA A 399 35.14 7.37 -37.51
N GLY A 400 36.40 6.97 -37.65
CA GLY A 400 37.11 6.73 -38.92
C GLY A 400 38.14 7.84 -39.21
N ALA A 401 39.30 7.44 -39.73
CA ALA A 401 40.43 8.37 -39.92
C ALA A 401 40.08 9.60 -40.80
N ASP A 402 39.16 9.44 -41.75
CA ASP A 402 38.69 10.50 -42.64
C ASP A 402 37.35 11.13 -42.21
N ALA A 403 36.89 10.86 -40.97
CA ALA A 403 35.62 11.37 -40.54
C ALA A 403 35.62 12.91 -40.43
N ALA A 404 34.54 13.53 -40.93
CA ALA A 404 34.34 14.95 -40.79
C ALA A 404 34.28 15.37 -39.33
N ASP A 405 34.76 16.57 -38.95
CA ASP A 405 34.75 17.06 -37.59
C ASP A 405 33.37 17.03 -36.91
N ALA A 406 32.31 17.21 -37.71
CA ALA A 406 30.95 17.09 -37.21
C ALA A 406 30.63 15.68 -36.69
N ALA A 407 31.16 14.61 -37.27
CA ALA A 407 31.00 13.23 -36.83
C ALA A 407 31.78 12.94 -35.55
N VAL A 408 33.01 13.45 -35.46
CA VAL A 408 33.85 13.35 -34.25
C VAL A 408 33.19 14.08 -33.10
N CYS A 409 32.72 15.30 -33.35
CA CYS A 409 32.00 16.11 -32.37
C CYS A 409 30.73 15.39 -31.86
N ALA A 410 29.97 14.76 -32.79
CA ALA A 410 28.78 13.97 -32.42
C ALA A 410 29.12 12.73 -31.57
N ALA A 411 30.26 12.05 -31.87
CA ALA A 411 30.75 10.93 -31.07
C ALA A 411 31.10 11.37 -29.65
N MET A 412 31.87 12.47 -29.49
CA MET A 412 32.24 13.00 -28.20
C MET A 412 31.00 13.48 -27.40
N LYS A 413 30.07 14.15 -28.06
CA LYS A 413 28.83 14.65 -27.43
C LYS A 413 27.98 13.56 -26.85
N ARG A 414 27.94 12.37 -27.43
CA ARG A 414 27.19 11.23 -26.85
C ARG A 414 27.70 10.82 -25.48
N HIS A 415 28.96 11.01 -25.20
CA HIS A 415 29.59 10.63 -23.94
C HIS A 415 29.68 11.78 -22.91
N LEU A 416 29.42 13.02 -23.33
CA LEU A 416 29.64 14.22 -22.50
C LEU A 416 28.82 14.17 -21.19
N ASP A 417 27.52 13.86 -21.24
CA ASP A 417 26.68 13.88 -20.05
C ASP A 417 27.18 12.86 -19.01
N GLY A 418 27.55 11.65 -19.45
CA GLY A 418 28.14 10.63 -18.60
C GLY A 418 29.52 11.02 -18.07
N ALA A 419 30.38 11.63 -18.90
CA ALA A 419 31.70 12.10 -18.52
C ALA A 419 31.62 13.25 -17.50
N TYR A 420 30.73 14.21 -17.70
CA TYR A 420 30.51 15.30 -16.75
C TYR A 420 29.97 14.80 -15.40
N LEU A 421 29.00 13.86 -15.42
CA LEU A 421 28.50 13.24 -14.20
C LEU A 421 29.61 12.47 -13.45
N HIS A 422 30.51 11.78 -14.20
CA HIS A 422 31.67 11.12 -13.63
C HIS A 422 32.64 12.14 -12.99
N ALA A 423 32.92 13.25 -13.65
CA ALA A 423 33.74 14.32 -13.08
C ALA A 423 33.15 14.92 -11.81
N CYS A 424 31.82 15.18 -11.82
CA CYS A 424 31.09 15.64 -10.63
C CYS A 424 31.22 14.64 -9.46
N SER A 425 31.05 13.34 -9.76
CA SER A 425 31.15 12.28 -8.75
C SER A 425 32.58 12.15 -8.21
N ARG A 426 33.60 12.23 -9.07
CA ARG A 426 35.02 12.13 -8.67
C ARG A 426 35.42 13.29 -7.77
N VAL A 427 35.13 14.53 -8.17
CA VAL A 427 35.46 15.72 -7.38
C VAL A 427 34.75 15.73 -6.04
N MET A 428 33.47 15.32 -6.01
CA MET A 428 32.72 15.16 -4.76
C MET A 428 33.39 14.16 -3.80
N ARG A 429 33.80 12.98 -4.32
CA ARG A 429 34.46 11.93 -3.51
C ARG A 429 35.80 12.39 -2.98
N ASP A 430 36.65 13.00 -3.84
CA ASP A 430 37.97 13.55 -3.46
C ASP A 430 37.78 14.57 -2.32
N ARG A 431 36.85 15.52 -2.46
CA ARG A 431 36.54 16.51 -1.43
C ARG A 431 36.08 15.85 -0.09
N ILE A 432 35.17 14.92 -0.15
CA ILE A 432 34.66 14.21 1.06
C ILE A 432 35.82 13.47 1.77
N PHE A 433 36.65 12.77 1.03
CA PHE A 433 37.75 11.98 1.60
C PHE A 433 38.91 12.80 2.10
N GLU A 434 39.17 13.99 1.49
CA GLU A 434 40.30 14.87 1.83
C GLU A 434 39.93 15.84 2.96
N THR A 435 38.72 16.40 2.92
CA THR A 435 38.34 17.50 3.82
C THR A 435 37.25 17.08 4.85
N GLY A 436 36.57 15.95 4.67
CA GLY A 436 35.39 15.60 5.45
C GLY A 436 34.18 16.50 5.21
N THR A 437 34.22 17.36 4.16
CA THR A 437 33.18 18.34 3.86
C THR A 437 32.37 17.93 2.63
N ARG A 438 31.06 18.04 2.73
CA ARG A 438 30.08 17.68 1.68
C ARG A 438 29.92 18.85 0.69
N VAL A 439 29.19 18.57 -0.42
CA VAL A 439 28.97 19.56 -1.50
C VAL A 439 28.15 20.80 -1.09
N ASP A 440 27.51 20.76 0.06
CA ASP A 440 26.76 21.88 0.65
C ASP A 440 27.38 22.44 1.92
N GLY A 441 28.64 22.09 2.21
CA GLY A 441 29.40 22.57 3.34
C GLY A 441 29.20 21.81 4.65
N ARG A 442 28.22 20.89 4.73
CA ARG A 442 27.97 20.07 5.92
C ARG A 442 29.09 19.05 6.17
N GLY A 443 29.24 18.68 7.45
CA GLY A 443 30.00 17.49 7.86
C GLY A 443 29.26 16.19 7.56
N LEU A 444 29.93 15.06 7.73
CA LEU A 444 29.39 13.73 7.33
C LEU A 444 28.14 13.33 8.16
N ASP A 445 28.12 13.57 9.48
CA ASP A 445 27.03 13.24 10.41
C ASP A 445 26.00 14.36 10.57
N GLU A 446 26.09 15.40 9.76
CA GLU A 446 25.23 16.59 9.90
C GLU A 446 23.95 16.44 9.06
N VAL A 447 22.80 16.67 9.69
CA VAL A 447 21.50 16.72 9.01
C VAL A 447 21.26 18.12 8.45
N ARG A 448 20.48 18.22 7.37
CA ARG A 448 20.02 19.51 6.83
C ARG A 448 19.24 20.29 7.88
N PRO A 449 19.13 21.64 7.76
CA PRO A 449 18.22 22.40 8.59
C PRO A 449 16.81 21.82 8.55
N LEU A 450 16.20 21.64 9.71
CA LEU A 450 14.87 21.05 9.87
C LEU A 450 13.89 22.13 10.29
N ALA A 451 12.63 22.02 9.83
CA ALA A 451 11.51 22.79 10.32
C ALA A 451 10.25 21.92 10.32
N ALA A 452 9.45 22.04 11.35
CA ALA A 452 8.26 21.24 11.55
C ALA A 452 7.10 22.09 12.06
N ALA A 453 5.89 21.89 11.55
CA ALA A 453 4.67 22.54 12.00
C ALA A 453 3.49 21.56 11.96
N ALA A 454 2.66 21.60 12.99
CA ALA A 454 1.39 20.88 13.05
C ALA A 454 0.20 21.85 12.94
N THR A 455 -0.98 21.35 12.63
CA THR A 455 -2.22 22.15 12.50
C THR A 455 -2.12 23.26 11.43
N VAL A 456 -1.51 22.93 10.31
CA VAL A 456 -1.28 23.91 9.23
C VAL A 456 -2.52 24.18 8.38
N LEU A 457 -3.53 23.31 8.45
CA LEU A 457 -4.79 23.44 7.71
C LEU A 457 -5.99 23.44 8.68
N PRO A 458 -6.97 24.35 8.49
CA PRO A 458 -8.00 24.61 9.49
C PRO A 458 -9.14 23.60 9.56
N VAL A 459 -9.37 22.79 8.53
CA VAL A 459 -10.57 21.92 8.42
C VAL A 459 -10.23 20.43 8.44
N THR A 460 -8.98 20.07 8.19
CA THR A 460 -8.54 18.66 8.20
C THR A 460 -8.56 18.10 9.62
N HIS A 461 -8.74 16.77 9.76
CA HIS A 461 -8.71 16.14 11.09
C HIS A 461 -7.33 16.24 11.74
N GLY A 462 -6.26 16.21 10.95
CA GLY A 462 -4.89 16.54 11.31
C GLY A 462 -4.10 16.96 10.09
N SER A 463 -3.11 17.82 10.27
CA SER A 463 -2.24 18.31 9.22
C SER A 463 -0.88 18.70 9.75
N SER A 464 0.14 18.53 8.91
CA SER A 464 1.51 18.91 9.26
C SER A 464 2.29 19.33 8.02
N LEU A 465 3.29 20.17 8.24
CA LEU A 465 4.31 20.53 7.27
C LEU A 465 5.67 20.16 7.85
N PHE A 466 6.43 19.38 7.11
CA PHE A 466 7.79 19.01 7.50
C PHE A 466 8.77 19.37 6.40
N GLU A 467 9.84 20.02 6.78
CA GLU A 467 10.87 20.54 5.89
C GLU A 467 12.26 20.07 6.33
N ARG A 468 13.09 19.68 5.37
CA ARG A 468 14.53 19.42 5.54
C ARG A 468 15.29 20.05 4.39
N GLY A 469 16.01 21.15 4.65
CA GLY A 469 16.59 21.99 3.59
C GLY A 469 15.54 22.31 2.52
N ASN A 470 15.84 22.04 1.27
CA ASN A 470 14.91 22.27 0.15
C ASN A 470 14.00 21.04 -0.15
N THR A 471 13.63 20.27 0.86
CA THR A 471 12.65 19.18 0.71
C THR A 471 11.53 19.40 1.71
N GLN A 472 10.32 19.62 1.19
CA GLN A 472 9.14 19.94 1.99
C GLN A 472 8.00 19.01 1.65
N THR A 473 7.29 18.53 2.67
CA THR A 473 6.09 17.67 2.53
C THR A 473 4.96 18.18 3.40
N LEU A 474 3.79 18.40 2.79
CA LEU A 474 2.52 18.67 3.46
C LEU A 474 1.77 17.34 3.63
N ALA A 475 1.47 16.96 4.87
CA ALA A 475 0.68 15.78 5.16
C ALA A 475 -0.68 16.13 5.77
N THR A 476 -1.72 15.39 5.38
CA THR A 476 -3.05 15.48 5.97
C THR A 476 -3.51 14.10 6.42
N ALA A 477 -4.12 14.03 7.59
CA ALA A 477 -4.74 12.82 8.13
C ALA A 477 -6.26 12.96 8.11
N THR A 478 -6.92 11.94 7.57
CA THR A 478 -8.38 11.82 7.58
C THR A 478 -8.76 10.53 8.29
N ILE A 479 -9.51 10.64 9.37
CA ILE A 479 -10.00 9.51 10.15
C ILE A 479 -11.37 9.08 9.59
N GLY A 480 -11.56 7.79 9.40
CA GLY A 480 -12.80 7.18 8.95
C GLY A 480 -13.24 6.03 9.85
N SER A 481 -14.41 5.46 9.58
CA SER A 481 -14.91 4.27 10.24
C SER A 481 -14.21 3.00 9.72
N LEU A 482 -14.41 1.87 10.40
CA LEU A 482 -13.95 0.57 9.88
C LEU A 482 -14.65 0.14 8.57
N ASN A 483 -15.70 0.85 8.12
CA ASN A 483 -16.28 0.63 6.79
C ASN A 483 -15.45 1.29 5.67
N ASP A 484 -14.59 2.26 6.03
CA ASP A 484 -13.74 3.01 5.11
C ASP A 484 -12.36 2.37 4.91
N VAL A 485 -12.11 1.18 5.48
CA VAL A 485 -10.87 0.42 5.27
C VAL A 485 -10.67 0.10 3.80
N GLN A 486 -9.45 0.16 3.34
CA GLN A 486 -9.11 -0.28 1.99
C GLN A 486 -9.25 -1.81 1.91
N ARG A 487 -10.15 -2.27 1.05
CA ARG A 487 -10.26 -3.69 0.72
C ARG A 487 -9.18 -4.07 -0.27
N LEU A 488 -8.37 -5.05 0.10
CA LEU A 488 -7.30 -5.53 -0.75
C LEU A 488 -7.81 -6.71 -1.57
N ASP A 489 -7.84 -6.55 -2.90
CA ASP A 489 -8.06 -7.66 -3.83
C ASP A 489 -6.73 -8.39 -4.03
N ALA A 490 -6.15 -8.87 -2.93
CA ALA A 490 -4.94 -9.66 -2.93
C ALA A 490 -5.29 -11.14 -2.72
N PRO A 491 -4.61 -12.05 -3.40
CA PRO A 491 -4.86 -13.47 -3.21
C PRO A 491 -4.36 -13.97 -1.85
N VAL A 492 -3.38 -13.28 -1.25
CA VAL A 492 -2.73 -13.60 0.04
C VAL A 492 -2.54 -12.31 0.84
N GLY A 493 -2.51 -12.45 2.16
CA GLY A 493 -2.34 -11.36 3.11
C GLY A 493 -3.66 -10.80 3.63
N PRO A 494 -3.64 -9.71 4.40
CA PRO A 494 -4.83 -9.16 5.02
C PRO A 494 -5.85 -8.71 3.98
N ALA A 495 -7.11 -9.05 4.20
CA ALA A 495 -8.21 -8.65 3.31
C ALA A 495 -8.48 -7.14 3.34
N ASN A 496 -8.11 -6.47 4.43
CA ASN A 496 -8.38 -5.06 4.69
C ASN A 496 -7.16 -4.37 5.28
N LYS A 497 -7.00 -3.09 4.93
CA LYS A 497 -5.95 -2.23 5.44
C LYS A 497 -6.55 -0.98 6.09
N ARG A 498 -6.20 -0.72 7.37
CA ARG A 498 -6.71 0.40 8.17
C ARG A 498 -5.95 1.70 7.93
N LEU A 499 -4.64 1.63 7.72
CA LEU A 499 -3.81 2.78 7.35
C LEU A 499 -3.60 2.78 5.85
N MET A 500 -3.92 3.88 5.20
CA MET A 500 -3.70 4.14 3.79
C MET A 500 -2.81 5.37 3.66
N LEU A 501 -1.69 5.27 2.95
CA LEU A 501 -0.86 6.44 2.67
C LEU A 501 -0.74 6.65 1.16
N HIS A 502 -1.22 7.78 0.69
CA HIS A 502 -1.10 8.23 -0.69
C HIS A 502 -0.03 9.30 -0.79
N TYR A 503 1.04 8.97 -1.48
CA TYR A 503 2.17 9.86 -1.72
C TYR A 503 2.03 10.50 -3.10
N ALA A 504 2.13 11.81 -3.17
CA ALA A 504 2.12 12.57 -4.40
C ALA A 504 3.46 13.29 -4.61
N PHE A 505 3.99 13.20 -5.82
CA PHE A 505 5.21 13.88 -6.25
C PHE A 505 4.95 14.68 -7.52
N PRO A 506 4.28 15.84 -7.41
CA PRO A 506 3.95 16.66 -8.55
C PRO A 506 5.21 17.28 -9.18
N SER A 507 5.15 17.54 -10.47
CA SER A 507 6.30 18.05 -11.25
C SER A 507 6.82 19.41 -10.76
N PHE A 508 5.95 20.25 -10.21
CA PHE A 508 6.37 21.55 -9.66
C PHE A 508 7.33 21.41 -8.46
N SER A 509 7.32 20.25 -7.76
CA SER A 509 8.23 20.02 -6.62
C SER A 509 9.71 19.97 -7.01
N ILE A 510 9.99 19.81 -8.29
CA ILE A 510 11.34 19.78 -8.86
C ILE A 510 11.54 20.79 -10.00
N ASP A 511 10.65 21.78 -10.13
CA ASP A 511 10.68 22.82 -11.18
C ASP A 511 10.55 22.23 -12.61
N GLU A 512 9.72 21.17 -12.77
CA GLU A 512 9.42 20.58 -14.06
C GLU A 512 7.95 20.81 -14.47
N THR A 513 7.72 20.84 -15.79
CA THR A 513 6.35 20.86 -16.33
C THR A 513 5.68 19.50 -16.21
N PRO A 514 4.34 19.43 -16.02
CA PRO A 514 3.63 18.17 -15.86
C PRO A 514 3.83 17.23 -17.04
N ARG A 515 4.24 15.99 -16.77
CA ARG A 515 4.25 14.90 -17.75
C ARG A 515 2.84 14.29 -17.83
N ARG A 516 2.35 14.00 -19.03
CA ARG A 516 1.11 13.26 -19.22
C ARG A 516 1.34 11.81 -18.82
N GLY A 517 0.69 11.35 -17.77
CA GLY A 517 0.76 9.97 -17.27
C GLY A 517 -0.08 9.77 -16.02
N GLY A 518 -0.33 8.52 -15.65
CA GLY A 518 -0.95 8.15 -14.37
C GLY A 518 0.10 8.08 -13.25
N LEU A 519 -0.31 7.52 -12.11
CA LEU A 519 0.53 7.30 -10.94
C LEU A 519 1.82 6.54 -11.31
N SER A 520 2.97 7.06 -10.93
CA SER A 520 4.27 6.46 -11.27
C SER A 520 4.62 5.29 -10.33
N ARG A 521 5.41 4.32 -10.82
CA ARG A 521 5.96 3.24 -9.98
C ARG A 521 6.79 3.80 -8.80
N ARG A 522 7.38 4.98 -8.95
CA ARG A 522 8.13 5.68 -7.90
C ARG A 522 7.20 6.15 -6.79
N GLU A 523 6.07 6.77 -7.13
CA GLU A 523 5.08 7.24 -6.15
C GLU A 523 4.49 6.08 -5.36
N ILE A 524 4.13 4.97 -6.02
CA ILE A 524 3.67 3.74 -5.35
C ILE A 524 4.75 3.22 -4.38
N GLY A 525 6.01 3.16 -4.81
CA GLY A 525 7.11 2.67 -3.97
C GLY A 525 7.42 3.55 -2.76
N HIS A 526 7.43 4.88 -2.94
CA HIS A 526 7.65 5.85 -1.86
C HIS A 526 6.49 5.86 -0.87
N GLY A 527 5.24 5.82 -1.38
CA GLY A 527 4.04 5.74 -0.56
C GLY A 527 4.02 4.46 0.27
N ALA A 528 4.33 3.31 -0.34
CA ALA A 528 4.36 2.03 0.37
C ALA A 528 5.44 1.97 1.46
N LEU A 529 6.63 2.57 1.23
CA LEU A 529 7.67 2.67 2.25
C LEU A 529 7.19 3.51 3.45
N ALA A 530 6.63 4.68 3.18
CA ALA A 530 6.12 5.56 4.23
C ALA A 530 4.95 4.91 5.00
N GLU A 531 4.02 4.28 4.29
CA GLU A 531 2.89 3.56 4.89
C GLU A 531 3.33 2.43 5.81
N LYS A 532 4.20 1.53 5.31
CA LYS A 532 4.74 0.41 6.08
C LYS A 532 5.49 0.90 7.32
N SER A 533 6.27 1.98 7.20
CA SER A 533 7.02 2.55 8.31
C SER A 533 6.14 3.11 9.42
N LEU A 534 4.98 3.68 9.07
CA LEU A 534 4.02 4.27 10.01
C LEU A 534 3.02 3.23 10.55
N ALA A 535 2.74 2.16 9.81
CA ALA A 535 1.74 1.16 10.17
C ALA A 535 2.05 0.50 11.52
N ALA A 536 3.34 0.26 11.81
CA ALA A 536 3.78 -0.30 13.08
C ALA A 536 3.53 0.60 14.30
N ALA A 537 3.32 1.91 14.10
CA ALA A 537 3.01 2.84 15.19
C ALA A 537 1.50 2.92 15.48
N LEU A 538 0.65 2.39 14.57
CA LEU A 538 -0.80 2.48 14.73
C LEU A 538 -1.28 1.55 15.85
N PRO A 539 -2.17 1.99 16.75
CA PRO A 539 -2.75 1.12 17.77
C PRO A 539 -3.62 0.01 17.16
N SER A 540 -3.84 -1.06 17.91
CA SER A 540 -4.69 -2.18 17.46
C SER A 540 -6.13 -1.72 17.15
N ALA A 541 -6.88 -2.52 16.38
CA ALA A 541 -8.26 -2.18 16.03
C ALA A 541 -9.20 -2.19 17.25
N GLU A 542 -8.88 -3.00 18.24
CA GLU A 542 -9.63 -3.08 19.51
C GLU A 542 -9.41 -1.83 20.36
N ALA A 543 -8.18 -1.31 20.40
CA ALA A 543 -7.83 -0.11 21.17
C ALA A 543 -8.29 1.18 20.48
N TRP A 544 -8.26 1.20 19.13
CA TRP A 544 -8.60 2.39 18.34
C TRP A 544 -9.28 1.98 17.03
N PRO A 545 -10.63 1.85 17.01
CA PRO A 545 -11.40 1.24 15.93
C PRO A 545 -11.70 2.19 14.77
N PHE A 546 -10.68 2.78 14.19
CA PHE A 546 -10.80 3.68 13.06
C PHE A 546 -9.89 3.24 11.90
N ALA A 547 -10.25 3.65 10.69
CA ALA A 547 -9.40 3.69 9.53
C ALA A 547 -8.77 5.08 9.40
N VAL A 548 -7.56 5.17 8.84
CA VAL A 548 -6.87 6.44 8.59
C VAL A 548 -6.38 6.47 7.15
N ARG A 549 -6.65 7.59 6.48
CA ARG A 549 -6.01 7.94 5.23
C ARG A 549 -5.05 9.10 5.45
N LEU A 550 -3.78 8.87 5.18
CA LEU A 550 -2.76 9.91 5.05
C LEU A 550 -2.61 10.31 3.58
N ASN A 551 -2.56 11.61 3.33
CA ASN A 551 -2.17 12.15 2.04
C ASN A 551 -0.90 12.97 2.26
N ALA A 552 0.21 12.56 1.63
CA ALA A 552 1.52 13.21 1.74
C ALA A 552 1.88 13.82 0.38
N GLU A 553 1.84 15.14 0.29
CA GLU A 553 2.15 15.90 -0.92
C GLU A 553 3.53 16.53 -0.80
N THR A 554 4.44 16.13 -1.66
CA THR A 554 5.77 16.74 -1.74
C THR A 554 5.66 18.07 -2.47
N THR A 555 5.83 19.17 -1.77
CA THR A 555 5.74 20.52 -2.33
C THR A 555 7.06 21.00 -2.91
N GLU A 556 8.19 20.56 -2.31
CA GLU A 556 9.53 20.81 -2.80
C GLU A 556 10.41 19.56 -2.60
N SER A 557 11.38 19.30 -3.49
CA SER A 557 12.27 18.14 -3.36
C SER A 557 13.70 18.39 -3.81
N ASN A 558 14.62 18.15 -2.89
CA ASN A 558 16.06 18.04 -3.11
C ASN A 558 16.60 16.75 -2.45
N GLY A 559 15.97 15.60 -2.71
CA GLY A 559 16.31 14.30 -2.16
C GLY A 559 15.58 13.96 -0.87
N SER A 560 15.42 12.67 -0.60
CA SER A 560 14.80 12.09 0.62
C SER A 560 13.35 12.51 0.88
N SER A 561 12.56 12.78 -0.17
CA SER A 561 11.15 13.19 -0.04
C SER A 561 10.26 12.13 0.62
N SER A 562 10.53 10.82 0.40
CA SER A 562 9.81 9.74 1.08
C SER A 562 10.05 9.74 2.59
N MET A 563 11.26 10.12 3.04
CA MET A 563 11.58 10.24 4.46
C MET A 563 10.93 11.47 5.10
N ALA A 564 10.82 12.57 4.37
CA ALA A 564 10.03 13.74 4.79
C ALA A 564 8.53 13.36 4.90
N ALA A 565 8.01 12.52 3.99
CA ALA A 565 6.63 12.05 4.05
C ALA A 565 6.33 11.17 5.27
N VAL A 566 7.29 10.35 5.73
CA VAL A 566 7.17 9.60 7.00
C VAL A 566 7.06 10.55 8.18
N CYS A 567 7.96 11.55 8.27
CA CYS A 567 7.98 12.53 9.37
C CYS A 567 6.69 13.35 9.38
N ALA A 568 6.30 13.92 8.26
CA ALA A 568 5.05 14.67 8.14
C ALA A 568 3.83 13.79 8.45
N GLY A 569 3.77 12.56 7.94
CA GLY A 569 2.70 11.61 8.22
C GLY A 569 2.58 11.28 9.72
N SER A 570 3.70 11.06 10.42
CA SER A 570 3.73 10.84 11.86
C SER A 570 3.15 12.02 12.64
N MET A 571 3.55 13.24 12.28
CA MET A 571 3.04 14.46 12.91
C MET A 571 1.54 14.66 12.61
N ALA A 572 1.08 14.41 11.38
CA ALA A 572 -0.32 14.53 11.01
C ALA A 572 -1.21 13.50 11.73
N LEU A 573 -0.70 12.29 12.02
CA LEU A 573 -1.38 11.30 12.85
C LEU A 573 -1.56 11.82 14.29
N MET A 574 -0.51 12.36 14.91
CA MET A 574 -0.58 12.94 16.26
C MET A 574 -1.52 14.15 16.30
N ASP A 575 -1.49 15.01 15.29
CA ASP A 575 -2.37 16.17 15.17
C ASP A 575 -3.85 15.77 15.03
N ALA A 576 -4.12 14.67 14.34
CA ALA A 576 -5.47 14.09 14.24
C ALA A 576 -5.94 13.39 15.53
N GLY A 577 -5.09 13.22 16.52
CA GLY A 577 -5.40 12.53 17.77
C GLY A 577 -5.33 11.00 17.67
N VAL A 578 -4.62 10.46 16.68
CA VAL A 578 -4.31 9.04 16.64
C VAL A 578 -3.31 8.72 17.75
N PRO A 579 -3.61 7.81 18.68
CA PRO A 579 -2.79 7.58 19.86
C PRO A 579 -1.55 6.73 19.57
N ILE A 580 -0.68 7.22 18.68
CA ILE A 580 0.66 6.66 18.48
C ILE A 580 1.54 7.06 19.67
N GLY A 581 2.31 6.10 20.18
CA GLY A 581 3.09 6.29 21.42
C GLY A 581 4.32 7.19 21.26
N GLU A 582 4.99 7.08 20.09
CA GLU A 582 6.20 7.82 19.75
C GLU A 582 6.12 8.31 18.31
N HIS A 583 6.86 9.37 17.99
CA HIS A 583 7.05 9.77 16.60
C HIS A 583 7.85 8.73 15.81
N VAL A 584 7.47 8.55 14.56
CA VAL A 584 8.29 7.83 13.58
C VAL A 584 9.06 8.86 12.76
N GLY A 585 10.34 9.04 13.11
CA GLY A 585 11.28 9.83 12.34
C GLY A 585 11.93 9.00 11.24
N ALA A 586 12.40 9.64 10.17
CA ALA A 586 13.01 8.94 9.06
C ALA A 586 14.18 9.72 8.46
N ILE A 587 15.20 8.96 8.03
CA ILE A 587 16.45 9.50 7.51
C ILE A 587 16.95 8.68 6.33
N SER A 588 17.75 9.27 5.45
CA SER A 588 18.46 8.61 4.37
C SER A 588 19.97 8.73 4.60
N ILE A 589 20.67 7.60 4.55
CA ILE A 589 22.12 7.53 4.69
C ILE A 589 22.73 7.24 3.31
N GLY A 590 23.61 8.10 2.87
CA GLY A 590 24.39 7.91 1.66
C GLY A 590 25.71 7.23 1.92
N LEU A 591 26.35 6.81 0.85
CA LEU A 591 27.67 6.22 0.87
C LEU A 591 28.48 6.75 -0.30
N VAL A 592 29.73 7.06 -0.07
CA VAL A 592 30.74 7.20 -1.10
C VAL A 592 31.87 6.21 -0.82
N THR A 593 32.30 5.50 -1.86
CA THR A 593 33.40 4.52 -1.76
C THR A 593 34.52 4.85 -2.72
N GLU A 594 35.71 4.41 -2.39
CA GLU A 594 36.84 4.28 -3.30
C GLU A 594 37.27 2.80 -3.29
N THR A 595 37.43 2.25 -4.48
CA THR A 595 37.80 0.86 -4.69
C THR A 595 39.29 0.77 -5.05
N ASP A 596 39.92 -0.32 -4.59
CA ASP A 596 41.28 -0.68 -5.02
C ASP A 596 41.29 -1.30 -6.43
N ALA A 597 42.48 -1.73 -6.88
CA ALA A 597 42.66 -2.36 -8.18
C ALA A 597 41.89 -3.68 -8.35
N ASP A 598 41.59 -4.37 -7.27
CA ASP A 598 40.85 -5.64 -7.24
C ASP A 598 39.32 -5.42 -7.15
N GLY A 599 38.87 -4.15 -7.07
CA GLY A 599 37.47 -3.79 -6.97
C GLY A 599 36.88 -3.94 -5.56
N ALA A 600 37.73 -4.16 -4.56
CA ALA A 600 37.32 -4.14 -3.16
C ALA A 600 37.23 -2.69 -2.64
N VAL A 601 36.39 -2.44 -1.63
CA VAL A 601 36.28 -1.12 -1.02
C VAL A 601 37.49 -0.82 -0.17
N ALA A 602 38.38 0.07 -0.63
CA ALA A 602 39.58 0.51 0.07
C ALA A 602 39.28 1.51 1.19
N ARG A 603 38.37 2.44 0.94
CA ARG A 603 37.85 3.39 1.94
C ARG A 603 36.42 3.80 1.63
N HIS A 604 35.69 4.19 2.65
CA HIS A 604 34.29 4.64 2.51
C HIS A 604 34.00 5.80 3.47
N ALA A 605 32.92 6.55 3.16
CA ALA A 605 32.36 7.55 4.05
C ALA A 605 30.82 7.48 3.98
N LEU A 606 30.19 7.44 5.16
CA LEU A 606 28.74 7.50 5.31
C LEU A 606 28.28 8.96 5.44
N LEU A 607 27.18 9.30 4.76
CA LEU A 607 26.63 10.65 4.69
C LEU A 607 25.23 10.68 5.30
N ALA A 608 25.07 11.35 6.42
CA ALA A 608 23.74 11.50 7.04
C ALA A 608 22.86 12.47 6.26
N ASP A 609 21.58 12.15 6.04
CA ASP A 609 20.60 13.02 5.38
C ASP A 609 21.04 13.55 4.01
N ILE A 610 21.16 12.65 3.05
CA ILE A 610 21.63 13.00 1.70
C ILE A 610 20.67 13.92 0.94
N MET A 611 21.26 14.81 0.17
CA MET A 611 20.55 15.64 -0.80
C MET A 611 20.50 14.98 -2.19
N GLY A 612 19.69 15.54 -3.12
CA GLY A 612 19.48 14.94 -4.44
C GLY A 612 20.74 14.78 -5.26
N LEU A 613 21.73 15.68 -5.15
CA LEU A 613 23.00 15.56 -5.84
C LEU A 613 23.84 14.39 -5.30
N GLU A 614 23.87 14.22 -3.99
CA GLU A 614 24.56 13.11 -3.33
C GLU A 614 23.88 11.75 -3.60
N ASP A 615 22.54 11.74 -3.70
CA ASP A 615 21.80 10.56 -4.18
C ASP A 615 22.23 10.20 -5.62
N VAL A 616 22.37 11.17 -6.53
CA VAL A 616 22.79 10.92 -7.93
C VAL A 616 24.24 10.48 -8.03
N LEU A 617 25.16 11.09 -7.29
CA LEU A 617 26.62 10.90 -7.41
C LEU A 617 27.21 9.84 -6.49
N GLY A 618 26.51 9.50 -5.39
CA GLY A 618 26.94 8.50 -4.41
C GLY A 618 26.61 7.07 -4.82
N ASP A 619 26.93 6.13 -3.94
CA ASP A 619 26.84 4.69 -4.18
C ASP A 619 25.59 4.05 -3.56
N MET A 620 24.99 4.69 -2.56
CA MET A 620 23.89 4.15 -1.76
C MET A 620 22.88 5.24 -1.38
N ASP A 621 21.60 4.86 -1.37
CA ASP A 621 20.52 5.56 -0.67
C ASP A 621 19.86 4.55 0.29
N PHE A 622 20.28 4.60 1.57
CA PHE A 622 19.82 3.71 2.63
C PHE A 622 18.81 4.44 3.52
N LYS A 623 17.54 4.17 3.29
CA LYS A 623 16.40 4.80 3.96
C LYS A 623 16.02 4.00 5.19
N ILE A 624 15.98 4.68 6.35
CA ILE A 624 15.67 4.08 7.64
C ILE A 624 14.66 4.95 8.36
N ALA A 625 13.51 4.34 8.70
CA ALA A 625 12.46 4.92 9.50
C ALA A 625 12.36 4.22 10.85
N GLY A 626 11.98 4.93 11.90
CA GLY A 626 11.78 4.33 13.21
C GLY A 626 11.48 5.35 14.29
N THR A 627 11.12 4.85 15.46
CA THR A 627 10.94 5.60 16.68
C THR A 627 12.27 5.81 17.40
N ARG A 628 12.27 6.39 18.61
CA ARG A 628 13.46 6.37 19.47
C ARG A 628 13.83 4.95 19.92
N SER A 629 12.79 4.11 20.09
CA SER A 629 12.92 2.76 20.63
C SER A 629 13.41 1.75 19.59
N GLY A 630 13.09 1.93 18.29
CA GLY A 630 13.48 0.95 17.29
C GLY A 630 13.15 1.34 15.84
N ILE A 631 13.66 0.55 14.91
CA ILE A 631 13.47 0.68 13.47
C ILE A 631 12.11 0.09 13.07
N THR A 632 11.33 0.84 12.28
CA THR A 632 10.02 0.42 11.77
C THR A 632 10.02 0.13 10.27
N GLY A 633 10.97 0.68 9.52
CA GLY A 633 11.05 0.45 8.08
C GLY A 633 12.44 0.70 7.51
N ILE A 634 12.84 -0.10 6.54
CA ILE A 634 14.12 0.00 5.83
C ILE A 634 13.91 -0.16 4.34
N GLN A 635 14.65 0.61 3.53
CA GLN A 635 14.83 0.38 2.10
C GLN A 635 16.25 0.75 1.69
N LEU A 636 16.95 -0.18 1.03
CA LEU A 636 18.26 0.05 0.42
C LEU A 636 18.14 0.12 -1.11
N ASP A 637 18.67 1.18 -1.69
CA ASP A 637 18.94 1.30 -3.12
C ASP A 637 20.46 1.47 -3.31
N CYS A 638 21.12 0.59 -4.06
CA CYS A 638 22.54 0.68 -4.35
C CYS A 638 22.82 0.79 -5.85
N LYS A 639 23.92 1.45 -6.23
CA LYS A 639 24.32 1.66 -7.62
C LYS A 639 25.49 0.81 -8.07
N PRO A 640 26.51 0.51 -7.22
CA PRO A 640 27.55 -0.47 -7.54
C PRO A 640 26.97 -1.91 -7.53
N ALA A 641 27.75 -2.85 -8.00
CA ALA A 641 27.44 -4.28 -7.99
C ALA A 641 27.44 -4.85 -6.55
N GLY A 642 26.77 -4.16 -5.64
CA GLY A 642 26.62 -4.49 -4.23
C GLY A 642 27.57 -3.73 -3.29
N ILE A 643 27.20 -3.72 -2.02
CA ILE A 643 27.89 -3.04 -0.93
C ILE A 643 28.20 -4.09 0.16
N PRO A 644 29.42 -4.08 0.75
CA PRO A 644 29.75 -4.95 1.88
C PRO A 644 28.74 -4.80 3.04
N LEU A 645 28.27 -5.93 3.60
CA LEU A 645 27.27 -5.92 4.66
C LEU A 645 27.74 -5.14 5.90
N THR A 646 29.04 -5.16 6.20
CA THR A 646 29.64 -4.44 7.34
C THR A 646 29.39 -2.93 7.27
N ILE A 647 29.40 -2.34 6.07
CA ILE A 647 29.13 -0.92 5.87
C ILE A 647 27.64 -0.59 6.16
N LEU A 648 26.73 -1.51 5.80
CA LEU A 648 25.31 -1.32 6.10
C LEU A 648 25.04 -1.40 7.61
N ILE A 649 25.71 -2.30 8.33
CA ILE A 649 25.60 -2.41 9.79
C ILE A 649 26.14 -1.14 10.46
N GLU A 650 27.26 -0.58 9.98
CA GLU A 650 27.77 0.72 10.44
C GLU A 650 26.77 1.84 10.20
N ALA A 651 26.14 1.87 9.01
CA ALA A 651 25.15 2.87 8.63
C ALA A 651 23.92 2.89 9.55
N LEU A 652 23.53 1.76 10.18
CA LEU A 652 22.45 1.72 11.18
C LEU A 652 22.75 2.64 12.37
N SER A 653 24.00 2.66 12.83
CA SER A 653 24.44 3.51 13.95
C SER A 653 24.42 5.00 13.60
N VAL A 654 24.83 5.37 12.37
CA VAL A 654 24.74 6.74 11.85
C VAL A 654 23.27 7.15 11.75
N ALA A 655 22.43 6.27 11.21
CA ALA A 655 20.99 6.52 11.08
C ALA A 655 20.30 6.74 12.42
N LYS A 656 20.67 5.98 13.46
CA LYS A 656 20.13 6.15 14.82
C LYS A 656 20.36 7.55 15.35
N ARG A 657 21.62 8.04 15.27
CA ARG A 657 21.98 9.39 15.75
C ARG A 657 21.28 10.50 14.95
N ALA A 658 21.23 10.35 13.63
CA ALA A 658 20.59 11.32 12.74
C ALA A 658 19.05 11.33 12.90
N ARG A 659 18.42 10.14 13.05
CA ARG A 659 16.98 10.00 13.29
C ARG A 659 16.55 10.63 14.63
N ALA A 660 17.39 10.52 15.68
CA ALA A 660 17.10 11.15 16.95
C ALA A 660 16.96 12.68 16.82
N LYS A 661 17.86 13.35 16.06
CA LYS A 661 17.78 14.80 15.79
C LYS A 661 16.49 15.17 15.02
N VAL A 662 16.06 14.32 14.09
CA VAL A 662 14.80 14.53 13.35
C VAL A 662 13.60 14.44 14.29
N ILE A 663 13.59 13.46 15.20
CA ILE A 663 12.51 13.28 16.18
C ILE A 663 12.48 14.45 17.18
N ASP A 664 13.64 14.98 17.59
CA ASP A 664 13.71 16.15 18.47
C ASP A 664 12.93 17.35 17.89
N GLU A 665 13.09 17.63 16.59
CA GLU A 665 12.38 18.70 15.89
C GLU A 665 10.86 18.41 15.78
N MET A 666 10.50 17.15 15.51
CA MET A 666 9.09 16.75 15.43
C MET A 666 8.39 16.87 16.79
N GLU A 667 9.06 16.49 17.87
CA GLU A 667 8.56 16.62 19.25
C GLU A 667 8.46 18.10 19.69
N ALA A 668 9.36 18.96 19.23
CA ALA A 668 9.26 20.40 19.46
C ALA A 668 7.98 21.00 18.85
N ALA A 669 7.58 20.50 17.66
CA ALA A 669 6.36 20.97 17.00
C ALA A 669 5.07 20.34 17.56
N ILE A 670 5.09 19.05 17.90
CA ILE A 670 3.97 18.32 18.50
C ILE A 670 4.49 17.18 19.39
N PRO A 671 4.56 17.40 20.72
CA PRO A 671 5.24 16.47 21.63
C PRO A 671 4.47 15.17 21.91
N ARG A 672 3.19 15.11 21.60
CA ARG A 672 2.32 13.94 21.78
C ARG A 672 1.08 14.01 20.92
N ALA A 673 0.41 12.89 20.75
CA ALA A 673 -0.89 12.87 20.10
C ALA A 673 -1.91 13.75 20.86
N ARG A 674 -2.72 14.50 20.10
CA ARG A 674 -3.81 15.32 20.65
C ARG A 674 -4.87 14.43 21.29
N ARG A 675 -5.46 14.91 22.36
CA ARG A 675 -6.44 14.16 23.14
C ARG A 675 -7.86 14.67 22.88
N ALA A 676 -8.72 13.76 22.43
CA ALA A 676 -10.12 14.04 22.14
C ALA A 676 -10.93 14.37 23.41
N ASP A 677 -10.61 13.71 24.53
CA ASP A 677 -11.25 13.92 25.84
C ASP A 677 -10.92 15.29 26.46
N LEU A 678 -9.77 15.88 26.10
CA LEU A 678 -9.37 17.23 26.50
C LEU A 678 -9.82 18.32 25.51
N GLY A 679 -10.52 17.96 24.44
CA GLY A 679 -10.97 18.92 23.42
C GLY A 679 -9.83 19.44 22.51
N GLU A 680 -8.69 18.77 22.47
CA GLU A 680 -7.52 19.20 21.67
C GLU A 680 -7.65 18.88 20.18
N VAL A 681 -8.54 17.95 19.80
CA VAL A 681 -8.80 17.61 18.38
C VAL A 681 -9.92 18.47 17.81
N PRO A 682 -9.95 18.75 16.50
CA PRO A 682 -11.01 19.52 15.85
C PRO A 682 -12.41 18.99 16.13
N GLU A 683 -13.41 19.89 16.19
CA GLU A 683 -14.81 19.50 16.43
C GLU A 683 -15.38 18.56 15.40
N ASN A 684 -14.95 18.71 14.14
CA ASN A 684 -15.33 17.87 13.02
C ASN A 684 -14.58 16.51 12.98
N SER A 685 -13.69 16.25 13.93
CA SER A 685 -13.00 14.96 14.02
C SER A 685 -13.98 13.85 14.41
N PRO A 686 -13.94 12.68 13.78
CA PRO A 686 -14.76 11.54 14.15
C PRO A 686 -14.56 11.09 15.59
N ARG A 687 -15.61 10.53 16.15
CA ARG A 687 -15.64 10.00 17.51
C ARG A 687 -16.19 8.59 17.51
N PHE A 688 -15.76 7.80 18.48
CA PHE A 688 -16.27 6.46 18.72
C PHE A 688 -16.62 6.27 20.18
N HIS A 689 -17.76 5.61 20.42
CA HIS A 689 -18.19 5.20 21.75
C HIS A 689 -18.66 3.74 21.69
N ALA A 690 -18.20 2.92 22.63
CA ALA A 690 -18.67 1.57 22.79
C ALA A 690 -19.49 1.47 24.08
N MET A 691 -20.63 0.82 24.00
CA MET A 691 -21.48 0.56 25.17
C MET A 691 -21.97 -0.87 25.15
N ASP A 692 -22.14 -1.44 26.34
CA ASP A 692 -22.72 -2.76 26.49
C ASP A 692 -24.25 -2.67 26.45
N ILE A 693 -24.91 -3.67 25.88
CA ILE A 693 -26.36 -3.78 25.76
C ILE A 693 -26.80 -5.20 26.14
N ASP A 694 -27.91 -5.32 26.82
CA ASP A 694 -28.53 -6.62 27.04
C ASP A 694 -28.92 -7.26 25.70
N VAL A 695 -28.58 -8.55 25.53
CA VAL A 695 -28.88 -9.30 24.30
C VAL A 695 -30.39 -9.25 23.97
N ALA A 696 -31.26 -9.24 24.98
CA ALA A 696 -32.71 -9.11 24.81
C ALA A 696 -33.12 -7.77 24.15
N LEU A 697 -32.34 -6.70 24.32
CA LEU A 697 -32.63 -5.38 23.78
C LEU A 697 -32.01 -5.15 22.37
N ILE A 698 -31.12 -6.01 21.92
CA ILE A 698 -30.54 -5.93 20.58
C ILE A 698 -31.59 -5.92 19.48
N GLY A 699 -32.59 -6.81 19.60
CA GLY A 699 -33.71 -6.88 18.67
C GLY A 699 -34.52 -5.58 18.59
N LYS A 700 -34.69 -4.89 19.71
CA LYS A 700 -35.35 -3.58 19.84
C LYS A 700 -34.53 -2.46 19.20
N LEU A 701 -33.21 -2.46 19.42
CA LEU A 701 -32.29 -1.50 18.81
C LEU A 701 -32.22 -1.64 17.27
N ILE A 702 -32.21 -2.88 16.79
CA ILE A 702 -32.24 -3.14 15.33
C ILE A 702 -33.61 -2.76 14.74
N GLY A 703 -34.70 -3.17 15.43
CA GLY A 703 -36.06 -2.97 14.95
C GLY A 703 -36.42 -3.86 13.77
N THR A 704 -37.71 -3.93 13.42
CA THR A 704 -38.23 -4.74 12.31
C THR A 704 -37.57 -4.37 10.97
N GLY A 705 -36.82 -5.31 10.39
CA GLY A 705 -36.08 -5.07 9.13
C GLY A 705 -34.99 -4.00 9.21
N GLY A 706 -34.47 -3.73 10.41
CA GLY A 706 -33.45 -2.73 10.65
C GLY A 706 -33.97 -1.29 10.66
N LYS A 707 -35.25 -1.06 10.83
CA LYS A 707 -35.87 0.27 10.75
C LYS A 707 -35.37 1.22 11.83
N THR A 708 -35.31 0.77 13.09
CA THR A 708 -34.93 1.60 14.24
C THR A 708 -33.48 2.05 14.13
N ILE A 709 -32.55 1.11 13.86
CA ILE A 709 -31.12 1.45 13.74
C ILE A 709 -30.87 2.39 12.56
N LYS A 710 -31.54 2.19 11.43
CA LYS A 710 -31.47 3.08 10.25
C LYS A 710 -32.01 4.48 10.53
N GLU A 711 -33.09 4.59 11.30
CA GLU A 711 -33.68 5.86 11.72
C GLU A 711 -32.71 6.63 12.63
N ILE A 712 -32.10 5.95 13.62
CA ILE A 712 -31.10 6.58 14.49
C ILE A 712 -29.92 7.05 13.63
N GLN A 713 -29.36 6.21 12.76
CA GLN A 713 -28.24 6.56 11.89
C GLN A 713 -28.58 7.75 10.96
N SER A 714 -29.75 7.77 10.35
CA SER A 714 -30.15 8.85 9.42
C SER A 714 -30.39 10.18 10.12
N THR A 715 -30.87 10.17 11.36
CA THR A 715 -31.18 11.39 12.12
C THR A 715 -29.99 11.95 12.88
N THR A 716 -28.99 11.11 13.25
CA THR A 716 -27.80 11.54 13.98
C THR A 716 -26.59 11.68 13.06
N GLY A 717 -26.59 11.03 11.90
CA GLY A 717 -25.43 10.91 11.01
C GLY A 717 -24.37 9.91 11.51
N ALA A 718 -24.65 9.19 12.61
CA ALA A 718 -23.75 8.18 13.17
C ALA A 718 -23.91 6.83 12.45
N THR A 719 -22.86 6.01 12.47
CA THR A 719 -22.89 4.60 12.05
C THR A 719 -22.88 3.73 13.31
N ILE A 720 -23.80 2.77 13.40
CA ILE A 720 -23.95 1.90 14.56
C ILE A 720 -23.65 0.47 14.14
N SER A 721 -22.72 -0.18 14.84
CA SER A 721 -22.43 -1.61 14.73
C SER A 721 -22.92 -2.34 15.98
N VAL A 722 -23.43 -3.56 15.82
CA VAL A 722 -23.89 -4.40 16.92
C VAL A 722 -23.17 -5.74 16.82
N ASP A 723 -22.29 -6.00 17.77
CA ASP A 723 -21.59 -7.27 17.88
C ASP A 723 -22.38 -8.21 18.79
N GLN A 724 -22.82 -9.32 18.22
CA GLN A 724 -23.46 -10.37 18.99
C GLN A 724 -22.41 -11.29 19.60
N PRO A 725 -22.57 -11.72 20.86
CA PRO A 725 -21.65 -12.68 21.45
C PRO A 725 -21.65 -13.96 20.64
N THR A 726 -20.49 -14.40 20.21
CA THR A 726 -20.29 -15.72 19.58
C THR A 726 -20.61 -16.79 20.61
N ALA A 727 -21.51 -17.70 20.25
CA ALA A 727 -21.87 -18.84 21.10
C ALA A 727 -20.61 -19.66 21.43
N GLY A 728 -20.13 -19.57 22.68
CA GLY A 728 -18.96 -20.32 23.13
C GLY A 728 -18.10 -19.63 24.21
N THR A 729 -18.26 -18.36 24.49
CA THR A 729 -17.57 -17.70 25.61
C THR A 729 -18.36 -17.89 26.89
N ALA A 730 -17.88 -18.77 27.77
CA ALA A 730 -18.37 -18.97 29.12
C ALA A 730 -18.06 -17.74 29.99
N GLY A 731 -19.04 -16.85 30.14
CA GLY A 731 -19.02 -15.67 30.97
C GLY A 731 -20.06 -14.71 30.44
N GLY A 732 -21.22 -14.58 31.14
CA GLY A 732 -22.45 -13.86 30.77
C GLY A 732 -22.26 -12.59 29.95
N GLY A 733 -22.10 -12.75 28.65
CA GLY A 733 -21.73 -11.68 27.74
C GLY A 733 -22.97 -10.96 27.24
N GLY A 734 -23.13 -9.68 27.64
CA GLY A 734 -23.99 -8.73 26.94
C GLY A 734 -23.51 -8.51 25.50
N GLY A 735 -24.40 -8.06 24.62
CA GLY A 735 -23.99 -7.56 23.31
C GLY A 735 -23.20 -6.24 23.45
N ARG A 736 -22.34 -5.96 22.49
CA ARG A 736 -21.59 -4.69 22.42
C ARG A 736 -22.09 -3.85 21.25
N VAL A 737 -22.35 -2.58 21.50
CA VAL A 737 -22.76 -1.61 20.47
C VAL A 737 -21.62 -0.61 20.27
N GLY A 738 -21.11 -0.56 19.05
CA GLY A 738 -20.15 0.45 18.62
C GLY A 738 -20.86 1.60 17.90
N ILE A 739 -20.65 2.84 18.34
CA ILE A 739 -21.21 4.05 17.75
C ILE A 739 -20.07 4.88 17.18
N PHE A 740 -19.93 4.94 15.88
CA PHE A 740 -19.04 5.83 15.16
C PHE A 740 -19.81 7.07 14.68
N ALA A 741 -19.32 8.26 15.01
CA ALA A 741 -19.96 9.50 14.62
C ALA A 741 -18.96 10.47 13.95
N PRO A 742 -19.38 11.28 12.96
CA PRO A 742 -18.50 12.21 12.24
C PRO A 742 -18.01 13.37 13.10
N ASN A 743 -18.62 13.62 14.25
CA ASN A 743 -18.23 14.67 15.19
C ASN A 743 -18.82 14.39 16.58
N LYS A 744 -18.41 15.19 17.56
CA LYS A 744 -18.86 15.05 18.96
C LYS A 744 -20.38 15.21 19.11
N LYS A 745 -20.98 16.21 18.47
CA LYS A 745 -22.43 16.46 18.56
C LYS A 745 -23.25 15.29 18.04
N ALA A 746 -22.86 14.70 16.92
CA ALA A 746 -23.51 13.53 16.37
C ALA A 746 -23.35 12.31 17.29
N LEU A 747 -22.17 12.17 17.93
CA LEU A 747 -21.95 11.10 18.90
C LEU A 747 -22.86 11.24 20.11
N ASP A 748 -22.89 12.42 20.75
CA ASP A 748 -23.67 12.67 21.96
C ASP A 748 -25.15 12.35 21.70
N LEU A 749 -25.70 12.80 20.58
CA LEU A 749 -27.08 12.52 20.17
C LEU A 749 -27.33 11.02 19.90
N ALA A 750 -26.37 10.33 19.29
CA ALA A 750 -26.50 8.90 19.02
C ALA A 750 -26.41 8.07 20.30
N VAL A 751 -25.47 8.42 21.20
CA VAL A 751 -25.31 7.78 22.51
C VAL A 751 -26.57 7.96 23.37
N GLU A 752 -27.16 9.16 23.38
CA GLU A 752 -28.40 9.43 24.05
C GLU A 752 -29.55 8.51 23.57
N ARG A 753 -29.74 8.42 22.25
CA ARG A 753 -30.79 7.61 21.65
C ARG A 753 -30.57 6.10 21.83
N VAL A 754 -29.34 5.63 21.62
CA VAL A 754 -29.00 4.22 21.84
C VAL A 754 -29.07 3.89 23.33
N GLY A 755 -28.61 4.76 24.21
CA GLY A 755 -28.63 4.61 25.65
C GLY A 755 -30.07 4.51 26.20
N ALA A 756 -30.99 5.32 25.68
CA ALA A 756 -32.39 5.25 26.04
C ALA A 756 -33.03 3.87 25.71
N ILE A 757 -32.57 3.24 24.62
CA ILE A 757 -33.05 1.88 24.23
C ILE A 757 -32.34 0.79 25.03
N ALA A 758 -31.04 0.98 25.30
CA ALA A 758 -30.20 0.01 26.00
C ALA A 758 -30.45 -0.06 27.50
N THR A 759 -31.06 1.00 28.09
CA THR A 759 -31.38 1.03 29.48
C THR A 759 -32.78 0.41 29.73
N PRO A 760 -32.88 -0.66 30.54
CA PRO A 760 -34.20 -1.24 30.89
C PRO A 760 -35.06 -0.20 31.59
N LEU A 761 -36.33 -0.13 31.20
CA LEU A 761 -37.28 0.79 31.82
C LEU A 761 -37.62 0.36 33.25
N ALA A 762 -37.17 1.11 34.24
CA ALA A 762 -37.36 0.79 35.66
C ALA A 762 -38.73 1.25 36.17
N VAL A 763 -39.37 0.42 36.96
CA VAL A 763 -40.58 0.79 37.71
C VAL A 763 -40.25 1.90 38.73
N GLY A 764 -41.02 2.94 38.75
CA GLY A 764 -40.79 4.13 39.58
C GLY A 764 -40.06 5.27 38.90
N ALA A 765 -39.46 5.04 37.72
CA ALA A 765 -38.81 6.08 36.94
C ALA A 765 -39.81 7.12 36.42
N VAL A 766 -39.43 8.41 36.46
CA VAL A 766 -40.17 9.51 35.83
C VAL A 766 -39.49 9.83 34.49
N ILE A 767 -40.26 9.77 33.41
CA ILE A 767 -39.74 9.94 32.04
C ILE A 767 -40.71 10.80 31.21
N GLU A 768 -40.18 11.45 30.21
CA GLU A 768 -41.01 12.07 29.17
C GLU A 768 -41.38 11.04 28.10
N ALA A 769 -42.66 10.95 27.78
CA ALA A 769 -43.17 10.02 26.76
C ALA A 769 -44.07 10.74 25.78
N VAL A 770 -44.10 10.26 24.53
CA VAL A 770 -44.87 10.86 23.43
C VAL A 770 -46.14 10.09 23.21
N VAL A 771 -47.27 10.78 23.04
CA VAL A 771 -48.57 10.22 22.70
C VAL A 771 -48.55 9.69 21.27
N ILE A 772 -48.65 8.38 21.08
CA ILE A 772 -48.65 7.73 19.76
C ILE A 772 -50.05 7.25 19.33
N ASP A 773 -50.98 7.16 20.25
CA ASP A 773 -52.37 6.82 19.97
C ASP A 773 -53.30 7.29 21.10
N VAL A 774 -54.50 7.71 20.74
CA VAL A 774 -55.51 8.19 21.67
C VAL A 774 -56.69 7.25 21.66
N LYS A 775 -57.05 6.70 22.84
CA LYS A 775 -58.14 5.76 23.03
C LYS A 775 -59.20 6.39 23.97
N PRO A 776 -60.46 5.98 23.90
CA PRO A 776 -61.51 6.49 24.79
C PRO A 776 -61.23 6.34 26.28
N PHE A 777 -60.34 5.44 26.65
CA PHE A 777 -59.98 5.10 28.05
C PHE A 777 -58.60 5.53 28.48
N GLY A 778 -57.83 6.22 27.58
CA GLY A 778 -56.49 6.66 27.90
C GLY A 778 -55.65 6.90 26.65
N TRP A 779 -54.34 7.05 26.83
CA TRP A 779 -53.36 7.30 25.80
C TRP A 779 -52.36 6.18 25.76
N ILE A 780 -51.94 5.82 24.55
CA ILE A 780 -50.76 4.96 24.36
C ILE A 780 -49.58 5.89 24.18
N LEU A 781 -48.61 5.70 25.04
CA LEU A 781 -47.41 6.51 25.09
C LEU A 781 -46.21 5.68 24.63
N ARG A 782 -45.26 6.34 24.00
CA ARG A 782 -43.98 5.76 23.64
C ARG A 782 -42.86 6.52 24.36
N THR A 783 -42.00 5.78 25.05
CA THR A 783 -40.84 6.32 25.76
C THR A 783 -39.68 6.60 24.78
N PRO A 784 -38.67 7.40 25.14
CA PRO A 784 -37.42 7.53 24.37
C PRO A 784 -36.74 6.18 24.10
N GLY A 785 -36.88 5.21 25.02
CA GLY A 785 -36.39 3.85 24.86
C GLY A 785 -37.29 2.95 23.99
N LEU A 786 -38.28 3.51 23.31
CA LEU A 786 -39.24 2.83 22.42
C LEU A 786 -40.18 1.81 23.13
N ASP A 787 -40.27 1.85 24.45
CA ASP A 787 -41.27 1.10 25.18
C ASP A 787 -42.63 1.75 25.01
N GLU A 788 -43.61 0.95 24.63
CA GLU A 788 -45.00 1.39 24.53
C GLU A 788 -45.80 0.97 25.77
N GLY A 789 -46.60 1.88 26.24
CA GLY A 789 -47.43 1.59 27.42
C GLY A 789 -48.64 2.50 27.49
N MET A 790 -49.53 2.20 28.42
CA MET A 790 -50.79 2.89 28.57
C MET A 790 -50.80 3.85 29.75
N LEU A 791 -51.20 5.07 29.49
CA LEU A 791 -51.63 6.04 30.49
C LEU A 791 -53.17 6.02 30.52
N HIS A 792 -53.70 5.35 31.53
CA HIS A 792 -55.17 5.31 31.71
C HIS A 792 -55.71 6.66 32.17
N VAL A 793 -56.94 7.05 31.80
CA VAL A 793 -57.54 8.33 32.16
C VAL A 793 -57.53 8.58 33.70
N THR A 794 -57.68 7.54 34.52
CA THR A 794 -57.63 7.64 35.99
C THR A 794 -56.22 7.93 36.54
N GLU A 795 -55.21 7.76 35.77
CA GLU A 795 -53.81 7.99 36.12
C GLU A 795 -53.29 9.34 35.55
N TYR A 796 -54.18 10.14 34.93
CA TYR A 796 -53.80 11.42 34.33
C TYR A 796 -53.61 12.53 35.36
N GLN A 797 -54.63 12.65 36.30
CA GLN A 797 -54.65 13.68 37.38
C GLN A 797 -55.28 13.14 38.65
N TRP A 798 -55.05 13.83 39.77
CA TRP A 798 -55.60 13.43 41.07
C TRP A 798 -57.13 13.64 41.21
N ASP A 799 -57.67 14.65 40.47
CA ASP A 799 -59.10 14.96 40.54
C ASP A 799 -59.96 14.03 39.69
N ALA A 800 -61.11 13.61 40.20
CA ALA A 800 -62.06 12.72 39.54
C ALA A 800 -62.92 13.49 38.52
N VAL A 801 -62.31 14.00 37.44
CA VAL A 801 -63.02 14.71 36.35
C VAL A 801 -63.23 13.72 35.22
N ARG A 802 -64.38 13.76 34.58
CA ARG A 802 -64.67 12.99 33.36
C ARG A 802 -63.92 13.64 32.23
N ILE A 803 -62.84 13.00 31.74
CA ILE A 803 -61.95 13.52 30.75
C ILE A 803 -62.34 12.91 29.38
N GLU A 804 -62.55 13.76 28.37
CA GLU A 804 -62.51 13.30 26.99
C GLU A 804 -61.04 13.31 26.55
N THR A 805 -60.49 12.14 26.22
CA THR A 805 -59.04 11.92 25.95
C THR A 805 -58.50 12.74 24.78
N SER A 806 -59.38 13.08 23.80
CA SER A 806 -59.02 13.94 22.63
C SER A 806 -58.64 15.36 22.98
N ASP A 807 -59.16 15.92 24.08
CA ASP A 807 -59.08 17.35 24.42
C ASP A 807 -57.85 17.69 25.27
N PHE A 808 -57.27 16.69 25.97
CA PHE A 808 -56.21 16.90 26.95
C PHE A 808 -54.81 16.62 26.47
N LEU A 809 -54.59 15.53 25.72
CA LEU A 809 -53.28 15.17 25.16
C LEU A 809 -53.45 14.75 23.70
N PRO A 810 -53.26 15.66 22.76
CA PRO A 810 -53.34 15.35 21.33
C PRO A 810 -52.18 14.42 20.90
N LEU A 811 -52.41 13.73 19.78
CA LEU A 811 -51.41 12.86 19.15
C LEU A 811 -50.11 13.67 18.90
N GLY A 812 -48.97 13.07 19.31
CA GLY A 812 -47.63 13.70 19.18
C GLY A 812 -47.24 14.62 20.32
N SER A 813 -48.12 14.88 21.32
CA SER A 813 -47.74 15.65 22.51
C SER A 813 -46.79 14.87 23.43
N THR A 814 -45.90 15.58 24.13
CA THR A 814 -45.02 15.00 25.14
C THR A 814 -45.60 15.21 26.54
N VAL A 815 -45.55 14.17 27.37
CA VAL A 815 -46.05 14.19 28.73
C VAL A 815 -45.09 13.49 29.70
N ALA A 816 -44.80 14.15 30.82
CA ALA A 816 -44.01 13.52 31.90
C ALA A 816 -44.89 12.50 32.64
N VAL A 817 -44.38 11.27 32.76
CA VAL A 817 -45.09 10.15 33.41
C VAL A 817 -44.16 9.31 34.26
N LYS A 818 -44.71 8.73 35.32
CA LYS A 818 -44.03 7.76 36.17
C LYS A 818 -44.41 6.35 35.75
N VAL A 819 -43.43 5.48 35.61
CA VAL A 819 -43.65 4.05 35.34
C VAL A 819 -44.19 3.36 36.56
N THR A 820 -45.39 2.86 36.50
CA THR A 820 -46.06 2.17 37.65
C THR A 820 -45.93 0.66 37.53
N GLU A 821 -45.85 0.13 36.33
CA GLU A 821 -45.75 -1.32 36.08
C GLU A 821 -44.99 -1.52 34.79
N ASN A 822 -44.10 -2.49 34.77
CA ASN A 822 -43.41 -2.92 33.55
C ASN A 822 -43.21 -4.44 33.59
N GLY A 823 -43.96 -5.16 32.79
CA GLY A 823 -43.99 -6.63 32.85
C GLY A 823 -44.72 -7.28 31.67
N PRO A 824 -44.95 -8.61 31.72
CA PRO A 824 -45.61 -9.35 30.65
C PRO A 824 -47.00 -8.83 30.26
N GLY A 825 -47.66 -8.06 31.13
CA GLY A 825 -48.93 -7.38 30.86
C GLY A 825 -48.83 -6.03 30.18
N GLY A 826 -47.64 -5.61 29.80
CA GLY A 826 -47.32 -4.29 29.19
C GLY A 826 -46.88 -3.28 30.22
N THR A 827 -46.46 -2.11 29.74
CA THR A 827 -46.04 -0.97 30.56
C THR A 827 -47.22 -0.11 30.90
N LYS A 828 -47.34 0.31 32.20
CA LYS A 828 -48.33 1.27 32.66
C LYS A 828 -47.70 2.52 33.14
N PHE A 829 -48.31 3.65 32.83
CA PHE A 829 -47.84 4.97 33.17
C PHE A 829 -48.86 5.70 34.07
N SER A 830 -48.38 6.55 34.94
CA SER A 830 -49.17 7.49 35.73
C SER A 830 -48.57 8.89 35.61
N ARG A 831 -49.34 9.85 35.15
CA ARG A 831 -48.99 11.26 35.18
C ARG A 831 -49.22 11.85 36.58
N LYS A 832 -50.33 11.51 37.24
CA LYS A 832 -50.61 12.05 38.57
C LYS A 832 -49.52 11.77 39.60
N GLN A 833 -48.84 10.61 39.52
CA GLN A 833 -47.74 10.22 40.42
C GLN A 833 -46.42 10.96 40.15
N THR A 834 -46.36 11.86 39.20
CA THR A 834 -45.21 12.76 39.00
C THR A 834 -45.26 13.99 39.95
N SER A 835 -46.40 14.21 40.62
CA SER A 835 -46.56 15.25 41.61
C SER A 835 -47.14 14.63 42.91
N GLU A 836 -46.96 15.35 44.03
CA GLU A 836 -47.57 14.94 45.29
C GLU A 836 -49.09 15.06 45.22
N PRO A 837 -49.83 14.16 45.91
CA PRO A 837 -51.26 14.28 45.98
C PRO A 837 -51.67 15.59 46.67
N PRO A 838 -52.81 16.26 46.26
CA PRO A 838 -53.30 17.45 46.92
C PRO A 838 -53.58 17.20 48.39
N GLU A 839 -53.40 18.22 49.26
CA GLU A 839 -53.71 18.15 50.70
C GLU A 839 -55.18 17.73 50.89
N GLY A 840 -55.40 16.63 51.66
CA GLY A 840 -56.77 16.10 51.92
C GLY A 840 -57.21 15.00 50.92
N TYR A 841 -56.40 14.59 50.01
CA TYR A 841 -56.72 13.48 49.08
C TYR A 841 -56.81 12.13 49.83
N THR A 842 -58.02 11.53 49.86
CA THR A 842 -58.25 10.18 50.32
C THR A 842 -58.42 9.24 49.13
N ALA A 843 -57.47 8.31 49.03
CA ALA A 843 -57.55 7.32 47.94
C ALA A 843 -58.93 6.53 48.01
N PRO A 844 -59.59 6.40 46.88
CA PRO A 844 -60.84 5.60 46.89
C PRO A 844 -60.51 4.15 47.30
N PRO A 845 -61.36 3.50 48.10
CA PRO A 845 -61.13 2.14 48.59
C PRO A 845 -60.95 1.20 47.42
N ALA A 846 -59.88 0.40 47.53
CA ALA A 846 -59.57 -0.63 46.54
C ALA A 846 -60.81 -1.51 46.33
N ARG A 847 -61.36 -1.47 45.13
CA ARG A 847 -62.44 -2.38 44.74
C ARG A 847 -61.92 -3.80 44.84
N GLY A 848 -62.34 -4.48 45.95
CA GLY A 848 -62.06 -5.89 46.18
C GLY A 848 -62.61 -6.71 45.00
N GLY A 849 -61.76 -7.51 44.46
CA GLY A 849 -62.08 -8.39 43.34
C GLY A 849 -63.12 -9.42 43.73
N GLY A 850 -64.45 -9.06 43.60
CA GLY A 850 -65.52 -9.96 43.65
C GLY A 850 -65.67 -10.75 42.38
N GLY A 851 -65.05 -11.88 42.35
CA GLY A 851 -65.25 -12.82 41.26
C GLY A 851 -66.65 -13.39 41.33
N LEU A 852 -67.49 -13.08 40.35
CA LEU A 852 -68.73 -13.84 40.11
C LEU A 852 -68.38 -15.25 39.63
N PRO A 853 -69.04 -16.32 40.23
CA PRO A 853 -68.76 -17.67 39.83
C PRO A 853 -69.40 -17.98 38.46
N ARG A 854 -68.61 -18.44 37.56
CA ARG A 854 -69.11 -19.03 36.30
C ARG A 854 -69.71 -20.39 36.59
N PRO A 855 -70.89 -20.73 36.03
CA PRO A 855 -71.49 -22.07 36.18
C PRO A 855 -70.65 -23.14 35.51
N ARG A 856 -70.29 -24.13 36.25
CA ARG A 856 -69.73 -25.39 35.74
C ARG A 856 -70.85 -26.19 35.11
N THR A 857 -70.75 -26.64 33.91
CA THR A 857 -71.41 -27.79 33.34
C THR A 857 -70.41 -28.92 33.12
N PRO A 858 -70.79 -30.14 33.52
CA PRO A 858 -69.84 -31.23 33.55
C PRO A 858 -70.00 -32.19 32.35
N LEU A 859 -69.00 -33.02 32.16
CA LEU A 859 -68.98 -34.36 31.60
C LEU A 859 -68.86 -34.59 30.10
N GLY A 860 -67.80 -35.31 29.84
CA GLY A 860 -67.65 -36.21 28.68
C GLY A 860 -66.30 -36.88 28.69
N ARG A 861 -66.19 -38.02 29.31
CA ARG A 861 -65.06 -38.96 29.23
C ARG A 861 -64.95 -39.52 27.79
N GLY A 862 -63.78 -39.69 27.29
CA GLY A 862 -63.52 -40.51 26.12
C GLY A 862 -62.02 -40.69 25.92
N ALA A 863 -61.55 -41.87 26.28
CA ALA A 863 -60.20 -42.36 26.04
C ALA A 863 -60.00 -42.68 24.56
N GLY A 864 -58.85 -42.55 24.05
CA GLY A 864 -58.53 -43.05 22.74
C GLY A 864 -57.11 -42.71 22.32
N GLN A 865 -56.31 -43.74 22.28
CA GLN A 865 -54.89 -43.80 21.93
C GLN A 865 -54.58 -43.40 20.49
N SER A 866 -53.33 -43.08 20.32
CA SER A 866 -52.43 -43.52 19.23
C SER A 866 -52.14 -42.57 18.05
N ALA A 867 -50.92 -42.37 17.98
CA ALA A 867 -50.02 -42.49 16.81
C ALA A 867 -50.20 -41.59 15.57
N GLY A 868 -49.15 -40.86 15.29
CA GLY A 868 -48.55 -40.96 13.97
C GLY A 868 -48.68 -39.78 13.03
N ARG A 869 -47.55 -39.30 12.73
CA ARG A 869 -47.14 -38.77 11.42
C ARG A 869 -47.84 -37.55 10.83
N GLY A 870 -47.10 -36.48 10.70
CA GLY A 870 -46.44 -36.13 9.41
C GLY A 870 -47.16 -35.08 8.58
N LEU A 871 -46.34 -34.23 8.12
CA LEU A 871 -46.43 -33.44 6.88
C LEU A 871 -47.26 -32.15 6.89
N GLY A 872 -46.62 -31.03 6.86
CA GLY A 872 -46.47 -30.30 5.62
C GLY A 872 -47.57 -29.29 5.31
N GLY A 873 -47.22 -28.08 5.16
CA GLY A 873 -48.14 -27.08 4.62
C GLY A 873 -47.53 -25.69 4.59
N ASN A 874 -46.74 -25.49 3.58
CA ASN A 874 -46.25 -24.21 3.09
C ASN A 874 -47.45 -23.37 2.61
N ALA A 875 -47.53 -22.13 2.97
CA ALA A 875 -48.37 -21.14 2.29
C ALA A 875 -47.56 -19.88 1.98
N ASN A 876 -47.07 -19.89 0.76
CA ASN A 876 -46.51 -18.78 0.03
C ASN A 876 -47.63 -17.78 -0.33
N ALA A 877 -47.48 -16.51 -0.02
CA ALA A 877 -48.24 -15.41 -0.61
C ALA A 877 -47.35 -14.66 -1.61
N GLY A 878 -47.51 -15.00 -2.87
CA GLY A 878 -46.81 -14.40 -3.99
C GLY A 878 -47.38 -13.02 -4.33
N GLY A 879 -46.46 -12.05 -4.51
CA GLY A 879 -46.71 -10.80 -5.19
C GLY A 879 -46.66 -10.99 -6.69
N GLY A 880 -47.80 -10.80 -7.37
CA GLY A 880 -47.95 -10.97 -8.81
C GLY A 880 -47.27 -9.86 -9.63
N PHE A 881 -46.48 -10.26 -10.57
CA PHE A 881 -46.02 -9.38 -11.68
C PHE A 881 -47.08 -9.33 -12.77
N VAL A 882 -47.42 -8.12 -13.23
CA VAL A 882 -48.30 -7.91 -14.39
C VAL A 882 -47.47 -7.94 -15.66
N ARG A 883 -47.84 -8.80 -16.59
CA ARG A 883 -47.28 -8.92 -17.94
C ARG A 883 -48.19 -8.25 -18.98
N ASN A 884 -47.57 -7.72 -20.02
CA ASN A 884 -48.28 -7.27 -21.20
C ASN A 884 -48.85 -8.44 -22.00
N PRO A 885 -49.84 -8.23 -22.86
CA PRO A 885 -50.45 -9.27 -23.68
C PRO A 885 -49.51 -9.99 -24.66
N ASP A 886 -48.32 -9.42 -24.91
CA ASP A 886 -47.25 -9.94 -25.77
C ASP A 886 -46.14 -10.72 -25.00
N GLY A 887 -46.28 -10.90 -23.68
CA GLY A 887 -45.34 -11.72 -22.88
C GLY A 887 -44.11 -10.99 -22.35
N THR A 888 -43.91 -9.69 -22.58
CA THR A 888 -42.75 -8.91 -22.13
C THR A 888 -42.95 -8.22 -20.76
N LEU A 889 -41.87 -8.06 -19.96
CA LEU A 889 -41.88 -7.45 -18.63
C LEU A 889 -41.83 -5.90 -18.72
N LYS A 890 -42.77 -5.22 -18.06
CA LYS A 890 -42.77 -3.75 -17.92
C LYS A 890 -41.65 -3.29 -16.99
N ARG A 891 -40.75 -2.43 -17.47
CA ARG A 891 -39.83 -1.65 -16.63
C ARG A 891 -40.54 -0.43 -16.05
N PRO A 892 -40.25 -0.01 -14.79
CA PRO A 892 -40.74 1.24 -14.26
C PRO A 892 -40.02 2.42 -14.92
N LEU A 893 -40.83 3.42 -15.37
CA LEU A 893 -40.31 4.69 -15.87
C LEU A 893 -39.86 5.58 -14.69
N GLU A 894 -38.63 6.04 -14.73
CA GLU A 894 -38.13 7.12 -13.89
C GLU A 894 -38.77 8.45 -14.37
N ARG A 895 -39.37 9.19 -13.46
CA ARG A 895 -39.82 10.57 -13.69
C ARG A 895 -38.60 11.51 -13.67
N VAL A 896 -38.25 11.98 -14.86
CA VAL A 896 -37.39 13.14 -15.03
C VAL A 896 -38.22 14.38 -14.66
N LYS A 897 -37.78 15.13 -13.66
CA LYS A 897 -38.26 16.49 -13.38
C LYS A 897 -37.42 17.47 -14.18
N GLU A 898 -38.00 18.05 -15.21
CA GLU A 898 -37.50 19.24 -15.83
C GLU A 898 -37.50 20.42 -14.84
N LYS A 899 -36.36 21.07 -14.68
CA LYS A 899 -36.26 22.41 -14.11
C LYS A 899 -35.87 23.37 -15.22
N SER A 900 -36.75 24.29 -15.42
CA SER A 900 -36.62 25.45 -16.31
C SER A 900 -35.41 26.32 -15.92
N VAL A 901 -34.66 26.70 -16.93
CA VAL A 901 -33.68 27.79 -16.92
C VAL A 901 -34.43 29.12 -16.99
N SER A 902 -34.13 30.05 -16.11
CA SER A 902 -34.38 31.48 -16.31
C SER A 902 -33.05 32.21 -16.16
N GLU A 903 -32.78 32.99 -17.21
CA GLU A 903 -31.68 33.93 -17.34
C GLU A 903 -31.73 35.02 -16.27
N ALA A 904 -30.59 35.47 -15.80
CA ALA A 904 -30.23 36.90 -15.75
C ALA A 904 -28.84 37.06 -15.08
N GLU A 905 -27.98 37.79 -15.78
CA GLU A 905 -26.75 38.57 -15.46
C GLU A 905 -25.57 37.84 -14.82
#